data_2cf96e84d80ebbcbf16d012ce5fc0134
#
_entry.id   2cf96e84d80ebbcbf16d012ce5fc0134
#
_cell.length_a   1.000
_cell.length_b   1.000
_cell.length_c   1.000
_cell.angle_alpha   90.00
_cell.angle_beta   90.00
_cell.angle_gamma   90.00
#
_symmetry.space_group_name_H-M   'P 1'
#
loop_
_entity.id
_entity.type
_entity.pdbx_description
1 polymer ?
#
loop_
_entity_poly.entity_id
_entity_poly.type
_entity_poly.pdbx_seq_one_letter_code
_entity_poly.pdbx_strand_id
1 'polypeptide(L)'
;DLKFNILKEIQKDFSGKEYSLTLLAEKFTSFCKPDMTPGERLAALVKAAVELTTQETPDWEFIAARLLNFRLTKKLTEQAEAAGIFSFYDKLRYLTDEGLYGNYILASYTPQEIETAAGFMCPERDKLFNYSGLDLLAKRYLIRTRSHEPIESVQEMYLGIALHLAMPEKQNRLQWVKKFYDILSRLEVTMATPTLANARKPYHQLSSCFIDTVPDSLEGIYRSLDNFAMVSKFGGGMGMYFGKVRAAGGNIRGFKGVAGGVIRWMKLVNDTAVAVDQLGMRQGAVAVYLDVWHKDLPEFLQLRTNNGDDRMKAHDIFPAVCYPDLFWRMAKRDLNQQWHLFCPNEIMTVKGYCLEDYYGEEWEQRYMDCVNDSRLSKRSMSIKDIVRLILRSAVETGTPFTFNRDTVNRANPNAHRGIIYCSNLCTEIAQNMSSIETVSTEICTEDGDTVVVKTIRPGDFVVCNLASLSLGHLPLEDEKQMKEKVATVVRALDNVIELNFYPIPFAQITNHRYRSIGLGVSGYHHALAVRGIRWESEEHLSFMDKVFERINYAAIAASSELAKEKGAYHYFEGSDWQTGAYFIKRGYNSPEWKALAVKVSTQGMRNAYLLAIAPTSSTSIIAGTTAGTDPVMKRFFLEEKKGAMLPRVAPALSDKTYWIYKSAYLTDQTWSIRAAGIRQLHIDQAQSLNLYITNEFTLRQVLNLYLLAWECGVKTVYYVRSKSLEVEECESCAS
;
A
#
# COMPACT_ATOMS: atom_id res chain seq x y z
N ASP A 1 40.59 18.20 0.21
CA ASP A 1 40.09 19.23 -0.72
C ASP A 1 38.64 19.05 -1.12
N LEU A 2 38.20 17.82 -1.40
CA LEU A 2 36.77 17.51 -1.65
C LEU A 2 35.86 17.84 -0.45
N LYS A 3 36.33 17.61 0.77
CA LYS A 3 35.59 17.95 2.00
C LYS A 3 35.38 19.46 2.16
N PHE A 4 36.34 20.23 1.76
CA PHE A 4 36.26 21.68 1.85
C PHE A 4 35.25 22.28 0.87
N ASN A 5 35.09 21.65 -0.27
CA ASN A 5 34.10 22.08 -1.27
C ASN A 5 32.67 21.83 -0.84
N ILE A 6 32.37 20.63 -0.24
CA ILE A 6 31.02 20.33 0.24
C ILE A 6 30.59 21.26 1.38
N LEU A 7 31.49 21.58 2.30
CA LEU A 7 31.20 22.52 3.39
C LEU A 7 30.95 23.94 2.90
N LYS A 8 31.69 24.38 1.89
CA LYS A 8 31.45 25.70 1.23
C LYS A 8 30.11 25.75 0.52
N GLU A 9 29.75 24.67 -0.17
CA GLU A 9 28.47 24.57 -0.86
C GLU A 9 27.30 24.58 0.15
N ILE A 10 27.40 23.85 1.26
CA ILE A 10 26.44 23.89 2.32
C ILE A 10 26.30 25.29 2.91
N GLN A 11 27.42 25.97 3.17
CA GLN A 11 27.39 27.33 3.72
C GLN A 11 26.73 28.33 2.76
N LYS A 12 26.91 28.15 1.45
CA LYS A 12 26.27 28.98 0.42
C LYS A 12 24.76 28.79 0.39
N ASP A 13 24.30 27.54 0.48
CA ASP A 13 22.87 27.20 0.36
C ASP A 13 22.11 27.42 1.67
N PHE A 14 22.79 27.37 2.82
CA PHE A 14 22.22 27.56 4.16
C PHE A 14 22.93 28.73 4.87
N SER A 15 22.55 29.96 4.56
CA SER A 15 23.26 31.20 4.97
C SER A 15 22.86 31.75 6.33
N GLY A 16 21.84 31.15 7.02
CA GLY A 16 21.41 31.61 8.33
C GLY A 16 22.46 31.36 9.41
N LYS A 17 22.54 32.24 10.43
CA LYS A 17 23.46 32.05 11.57
C LYS A 17 23.21 30.74 12.33
N GLU A 18 21.94 30.30 12.38
CA GLU A 18 21.49 29.06 12.97
C GLU A 18 22.00 27.81 12.22
N TYR A 19 22.50 27.97 11.00
CA TYR A 19 23.09 26.90 10.18
C TYR A 19 24.59 27.08 9.97
N SER A 20 25.30 27.75 10.88
CA SER A 20 26.69 28.06 10.72
C SER A 20 27.60 26.83 10.85
N LEU A 21 28.69 26.83 10.08
CA LEU A 21 29.73 25.80 10.17
C LEU A 21 30.39 25.75 11.55
N THR A 22 30.37 26.86 12.30
CA THR A 22 30.88 26.91 13.69
C THR A 22 30.07 26.01 14.61
N LEU A 23 28.73 26.09 14.54
CA LEU A 23 27.85 25.20 15.31
C LEU A 23 28.09 23.74 14.97
N LEU A 24 28.23 23.44 13.69
CA LEU A 24 28.53 22.09 13.23
C LEU A 24 29.88 21.60 13.75
N ALA A 25 30.91 22.44 13.72
CA ALA A 25 32.24 22.09 14.22
C ALA A 25 32.27 21.86 15.75
N GLU A 26 31.57 22.69 16.51
CA GLU A 26 31.44 22.53 17.96
C GLU A 26 30.74 21.20 18.30
N LYS A 27 29.64 20.90 17.65
CA LYS A 27 28.91 19.65 17.84
C LYS A 27 29.74 18.44 17.41
N PHE A 28 30.41 18.53 16.27
CA PHE A 28 31.32 17.49 15.77
C PHE A 28 32.44 17.18 16.77
N THR A 29 33.05 18.21 17.36
CA THR A 29 34.12 18.06 18.33
C THR A 29 33.69 17.23 19.56
N SER A 30 32.43 17.34 19.96
CA SER A 30 31.86 16.56 21.05
C SER A 30 31.84 15.05 20.80
N PHE A 31 31.89 14.61 19.56
CA PHE A 31 31.88 13.20 19.15
C PHE A 31 33.26 12.68 18.76
N CYS A 32 34.27 13.55 18.65
CA CYS A 32 35.60 13.17 18.18
C CYS A 32 36.37 12.42 19.26
N LYS A 33 37.02 11.33 18.83
CA LYS A 33 38.05 10.60 19.62
C LYS A 33 39.39 10.69 18.88
N PRO A 34 40.52 10.67 19.59
CA PRO A 34 41.85 10.85 19.00
C PRO A 34 42.18 9.88 17.85
N ASP A 35 41.73 8.64 17.98
CA ASP A 35 42.12 7.54 17.08
C ASP A 35 41.10 7.24 15.97
N MET A 36 40.18 8.16 15.69
CA MET A 36 39.14 7.98 14.64
C MET A 36 39.74 7.97 13.25
N THR A 37 39.35 6.99 12.46
CA THR A 37 39.60 6.92 11.01
C THR A 37 38.89 8.06 10.27
N PRO A 38 39.29 8.40 9.04
CA PRO A 38 38.56 9.39 8.22
C PRO A 38 37.09 9.05 8.01
N GLY A 39 36.77 7.77 7.86
CA GLY A 39 35.38 7.30 7.72
C GLY A 39 34.55 7.51 8.99
N GLU A 40 35.12 7.22 10.14
CA GLU A 40 34.46 7.44 11.46
C GLU A 40 34.27 8.94 11.74
N ARG A 41 35.24 9.78 11.35
CA ARG A 41 35.10 11.24 11.46
C ARG A 41 33.98 11.76 10.59
N LEU A 42 33.81 11.25 9.36
CA LEU A 42 32.73 11.63 8.48
C LEU A 42 31.36 11.18 9.03
N ALA A 43 31.30 9.98 9.61
CA ALA A 43 30.10 9.50 10.31
C ALA A 43 29.73 10.38 11.51
N ALA A 44 30.75 10.82 12.28
CA ALA A 44 30.54 11.74 13.40
C ALA A 44 30.05 13.12 12.93
N LEU A 45 30.52 13.59 11.79
CA LEU A 45 30.06 14.85 11.20
C LEU A 45 28.58 14.77 10.78
N VAL A 46 28.17 13.66 10.15
CA VAL A 46 26.77 13.40 9.82
C VAL A 46 25.91 13.37 11.10
N LYS A 47 26.36 12.65 12.11
CA LYS A 47 25.66 12.58 13.40
C LYS A 47 25.53 13.96 14.06
N ALA A 48 26.55 14.78 14.01
CA ALA A 48 26.50 16.14 14.53
C ALA A 48 25.40 16.98 13.85
N ALA A 49 25.29 16.92 12.53
CA ALA A 49 24.25 17.61 11.79
C ALA A 49 22.86 17.08 12.13
N VAL A 50 22.70 15.77 12.28
CA VAL A 50 21.42 15.12 12.69
C VAL A 50 20.98 15.65 14.05
N GLU A 51 21.88 15.70 15.03
CA GLU A 51 21.55 16.13 16.40
C GLU A 51 21.31 17.65 16.53
N LEU A 52 21.76 18.43 15.58
CA LEU A 52 21.45 19.87 15.51
C LEU A 52 20.05 20.15 14.96
N THR A 53 19.38 19.18 14.40
CA THR A 53 18.03 19.32 13.88
C THR A 53 17.04 19.52 15.02
N THR A 54 16.35 20.67 15.00
CA THR A 54 15.31 21.02 15.97
C THR A 54 14.10 21.59 15.23
N GLN A 55 13.02 21.81 15.97
CA GLN A 55 11.81 22.43 15.42
C GLN A 55 12.09 23.85 14.88
N GLU A 56 12.98 24.59 15.52
CA GLU A 56 13.37 25.95 15.16
C GLU A 56 14.42 25.98 14.02
N THR A 57 15.18 24.92 13.89
CA THR A 57 16.26 24.77 12.89
C THR A 57 16.10 23.45 12.12
N PRO A 58 14.99 23.28 11.38
CA PRO A 58 14.67 22.01 10.74
C PRO A 58 15.57 21.66 9.57
N ASP A 59 16.18 22.65 8.89
CA ASP A 59 16.96 22.40 7.67
C ASP A 59 18.31 21.71 7.93
N TRP A 60 18.69 21.52 9.18
CA TRP A 60 19.82 20.65 9.52
C TRP A 60 19.63 19.21 8.99
N GLU A 61 18.40 18.76 8.83
CA GLU A 61 18.13 17.46 8.21
C GLU A 61 18.59 17.38 6.74
N PHE A 62 18.50 18.49 6.00
CA PHE A 62 19.02 18.56 4.62
C PHE A 62 20.54 18.67 4.59
N ILE A 63 21.14 19.38 5.54
CA ILE A 63 22.60 19.45 5.68
C ILE A 63 23.16 18.06 6.02
N ALA A 64 22.53 17.35 6.97
CA ALA A 64 22.88 15.98 7.32
C ALA A 64 22.79 15.03 6.11
N ALA A 65 21.74 15.18 5.28
CA ALA A 65 21.58 14.40 4.05
C ALA A 65 22.71 14.64 3.06
N ARG A 66 23.13 15.88 2.86
CA ARG A 66 24.25 16.21 1.97
C ARG A 66 25.56 15.59 2.44
N LEU A 67 25.81 15.61 3.73
CA LEU A 67 27.00 14.98 4.33
C LEU A 67 26.94 13.45 4.20
N LEU A 68 25.77 12.87 4.41
CA LEU A 68 25.56 11.44 4.20
C LEU A 68 25.77 11.04 2.74
N ASN A 69 25.25 11.83 1.80
CA ASN A 69 25.43 11.59 0.37
C ASN A 69 26.88 11.71 -0.06
N PHE A 70 27.59 12.68 0.49
CA PHE A 70 29.04 12.82 0.27
C PHE A 70 29.79 11.58 0.71
N ARG A 71 29.48 11.05 1.91
CA ARG A 71 30.05 9.80 2.42
C ARG A 71 29.77 8.62 1.50
N LEU A 72 28.52 8.50 1.06
CA LEU A 72 28.09 7.44 0.16
C LEU A 72 28.81 7.53 -1.20
N THR A 73 28.84 8.71 -1.81
CA THR A 73 29.47 8.95 -3.11
C THR A 73 30.98 8.65 -3.06
N LYS A 74 31.65 9.05 -1.99
CA LYS A 74 33.08 8.77 -1.81
C LYS A 74 33.33 7.26 -1.80
N LYS A 75 32.53 6.52 -1.04
CA LYS A 75 32.64 5.06 -0.93
C LYS A 75 32.38 4.37 -2.28
N LEU A 76 31.36 4.83 -3.01
CA LEU A 76 31.03 4.30 -4.33
C LEU A 76 32.15 4.57 -5.35
N THR A 77 32.78 5.73 -5.30
CA THR A 77 33.93 6.08 -6.17
C THR A 77 35.11 5.15 -5.89
N GLU A 78 35.46 4.94 -4.62
CA GLU A 78 36.53 4.02 -4.22
C GLU A 78 36.26 2.57 -4.69
N GLN A 79 35.02 2.11 -4.57
CA GLN A 79 34.62 0.78 -5.04
C GLN A 79 34.72 0.66 -6.57
N ALA A 80 34.28 1.67 -7.31
CA ALA A 80 34.33 1.71 -8.77
C ALA A 80 35.78 1.68 -9.28
N GLU A 81 36.66 2.48 -8.69
CA GLU A 81 38.09 2.49 -9.01
C GLU A 81 38.74 1.13 -8.77
N ALA A 82 38.46 0.50 -7.63
CA ALA A 82 38.96 -0.82 -7.27
C ALA A 82 38.49 -1.93 -8.22
N ALA A 83 37.27 -1.83 -8.74
CA ALA A 83 36.68 -2.78 -9.66
C ALA A 83 36.95 -2.48 -11.15
N GLY A 84 37.60 -1.37 -11.47
CA GLY A 84 37.88 -0.97 -12.86
C GLY A 84 36.63 -0.54 -13.63
N ILE A 85 35.67 0.04 -12.95
CA ILE A 85 34.42 0.53 -13.53
C ILE A 85 34.58 2.00 -13.94
N PHE A 86 34.42 2.30 -15.24
CA PHE A 86 34.66 3.64 -15.80
C PHE A 86 33.40 4.27 -16.41
N SER A 87 32.34 3.49 -16.62
CA SER A 87 31.09 3.98 -17.20
C SER A 87 29.88 3.32 -16.51
N PHE A 88 28.70 3.87 -16.75
CA PHE A 88 27.47 3.28 -16.26
C PHE A 88 27.21 1.89 -16.87
N TYR A 89 27.50 1.74 -18.16
CA TYR A 89 27.41 0.43 -18.81
C TYR A 89 28.37 -0.60 -18.18
N ASP A 90 29.59 -0.22 -17.88
CA ASP A 90 30.56 -1.09 -17.20
C ASP A 90 30.03 -1.51 -15.82
N LYS A 91 29.39 -0.57 -15.13
CA LYS A 91 28.78 -0.86 -13.83
C LYS A 91 27.65 -1.87 -13.94
N LEU A 92 26.76 -1.72 -14.90
CA LEU A 92 25.67 -2.67 -15.12
C LEU A 92 26.19 -4.06 -15.50
N ARG A 93 27.24 -4.13 -16.33
CA ARG A 93 27.92 -5.40 -16.62
C ARG A 93 28.47 -6.04 -15.37
N TYR A 94 29.24 -5.29 -14.58
CA TYR A 94 29.81 -5.77 -13.32
C TYR A 94 28.72 -6.29 -12.38
N LEU A 95 27.66 -5.54 -12.15
CA LEU A 95 26.56 -5.95 -11.28
C LEU A 95 25.80 -7.16 -11.82
N THR A 96 25.65 -7.28 -13.13
CA THR A 96 25.01 -8.43 -13.78
C THR A 96 25.88 -9.68 -13.63
N ASP A 97 27.18 -9.58 -13.84
CA ASP A 97 28.14 -10.68 -13.68
C ASP A 97 28.21 -11.16 -12.22
N GLU A 98 28.10 -10.25 -11.25
CA GLU A 98 28.03 -10.56 -9.83
C GLU A 98 26.68 -11.13 -9.38
N GLY A 99 25.68 -11.20 -10.27
CA GLY A 99 24.33 -11.68 -9.94
C GLY A 99 23.50 -10.71 -9.08
N LEU A 100 23.87 -9.44 -9.05
CA LEU A 100 23.18 -8.37 -8.28
C LEU A 100 22.17 -7.61 -9.14
N TYR A 101 22.33 -7.65 -10.45
CA TYR A 101 21.46 -7.02 -11.43
C TYR A 101 20.84 -8.09 -12.34
N GLY A 102 19.60 -7.87 -12.76
CA GLY A 102 18.93 -8.78 -13.69
C GLY A 102 19.57 -8.69 -15.08
N ASN A 103 19.80 -9.85 -15.71
CA ASN A 103 20.39 -9.92 -17.07
C ASN A 103 19.47 -9.32 -18.15
N TYR A 104 18.20 -9.15 -17.86
CA TYR A 104 17.20 -8.62 -18.80
C TYR A 104 17.45 -7.15 -19.20
N ILE A 105 18.11 -6.37 -18.37
CA ILE A 105 18.44 -4.96 -18.71
C ILE A 105 19.46 -4.93 -19.86
N LEU A 106 20.57 -5.64 -19.73
CA LEU A 106 21.58 -5.72 -20.79
C LEU A 106 21.07 -6.43 -22.05
N ALA A 107 20.10 -7.34 -21.92
CA ALA A 107 19.46 -8.00 -23.05
C ALA A 107 18.48 -7.07 -23.80
N SER A 108 17.93 -6.06 -23.12
CA SER A 108 16.90 -5.17 -23.67
C SER A 108 17.44 -3.89 -24.26
N TYR A 109 18.62 -3.46 -23.84
CA TYR A 109 19.26 -2.21 -24.25
C TYR A 109 20.65 -2.44 -24.80
N THR A 110 21.02 -1.71 -25.86
CA THR A 110 22.39 -1.68 -26.36
C THR A 110 23.31 -0.91 -25.40
N PRO A 111 24.64 -1.16 -25.43
CA PRO A 111 25.59 -0.35 -24.64
C PRO A 111 25.45 1.14 -24.88
N GLN A 112 25.22 1.55 -26.12
CA GLN A 112 25.04 2.94 -26.49
C GLN A 112 23.75 3.54 -25.91
N GLU A 113 22.66 2.78 -25.91
CA GLU A 113 21.40 3.20 -25.30
C GLU A 113 21.56 3.41 -23.80
N ILE A 114 22.27 2.53 -23.10
CA ILE A 114 22.57 2.64 -21.67
C ILE A 114 23.39 3.90 -21.37
N GLU A 115 24.42 4.18 -22.16
CA GLU A 115 25.24 5.39 -21.99
C GLU A 115 24.44 6.66 -22.30
N THR A 116 23.55 6.62 -23.30
CA THR A 116 22.63 7.73 -23.57
C THR A 116 21.70 7.97 -22.38
N ALA A 117 21.15 6.90 -21.82
CA ALA A 117 20.31 6.98 -20.62
C ALA A 117 21.09 7.52 -19.40
N ALA A 118 22.36 7.14 -19.25
CA ALA A 118 23.22 7.65 -18.19
C ALA A 118 23.33 9.19 -18.23
N GLY A 119 23.27 9.77 -19.42
CA GLY A 119 23.22 11.22 -19.59
C GLY A 119 21.98 11.93 -19.06
N PHE A 120 20.91 11.17 -18.76
CA PHE A 120 19.69 11.71 -18.13
C PHE A 120 19.85 11.98 -16.65
N MET A 121 20.82 11.34 -15.99
CA MET A 121 21.04 11.51 -14.56
C MET A 121 21.38 12.95 -14.20
N CYS A 122 20.70 13.44 -13.17
CA CYS A 122 20.89 14.78 -12.64
C CYS A 122 21.35 14.69 -11.17
N PRO A 123 22.66 14.77 -10.89
CA PRO A 123 23.18 14.67 -9.52
C PRO A 123 22.64 15.73 -8.56
N GLU A 124 22.25 16.89 -9.06
CA GLU A 124 21.66 17.97 -8.26
C GLU A 124 20.37 17.55 -7.55
N ARG A 125 19.67 16.55 -8.06
CA ARG A 125 18.45 16.03 -7.46
C ARG A 125 18.70 15.29 -6.14
N ASP A 126 19.93 14.91 -5.84
CA ASP A 126 20.30 14.36 -4.53
C ASP A 126 20.05 15.37 -3.41
N LYS A 127 20.06 16.65 -3.70
CA LYS A 127 19.79 17.74 -2.74
C LYS A 127 18.32 17.82 -2.31
N LEU A 128 17.41 17.13 -2.98
CA LEU A 128 16.00 17.07 -2.60
C LEU A 128 15.75 16.23 -1.35
N PHE A 129 16.66 15.34 -0.99
CA PHE A 129 16.50 14.43 0.14
C PHE A 129 16.79 15.12 1.48
N ASN A 130 15.95 14.83 2.48
CA ASN A 130 16.29 14.99 3.86
C ASN A 130 17.09 13.78 4.38
N TYR A 131 17.62 13.86 5.58
CA TYR A 131 18.43 12.79 6.17
C TYR A 131 17.67 11.47 6.25
N SER A 132 16.44 11.50 6.76
CA SER A 132 15.63 10.30 6.97
C SER A 132 15.32 9.58 5.66
N GLY A 133 15.01 10.32 4.60
CA GLY A 133 14.74 9.77 3.28
C GLY A 133 15.96 9.12 2.66
N LEU A 134 17.10 9.80 2.69
CA LEU A 134 18.35 9.28 2.14
C LEU A 134 18.89 8.10 2.93
N ASP A 135 18.84 8.17 4.26
CA ASP A 135 19.25 7.07 5.15
C ASP A 135 18.43 5.80 4.89
N LEU A 136 17.11 5.96 4.75
CA LEU A 136 16.21 4.85 4.43
C LEU A 136 16.52 4.23 3.07
N LEU A 137 16.73 5.05 2.04
CA LEU A 137 17.14 4.57 0.71
C LEU A 137 18.46 3.79 0.78
N ALA A 138 19.44 4.35 1.43
CA ALA A 138 20.76 3.72 1.55
C ALA A 138 20.74 2.40 2.31
N LYS A 139 19.87 2.27 3.31
CA LYS A 139 19.76 1.06 4.14
C LYS A 139 18.92 -0.04 3.51
N ARG A 140 17.87 0.29 2.75
CA ARG A 140 16.85 -0.70 2.32
C ARG A 140 16.66 -0.84 0.82
N TYR A 141 17.03 0.14 0.00
CA TYR A 141 16.63 0.19 -1.41
C TYR A 141 17.79 0.11 -2.39
N LEU A 142 18.94 0.70 -2.08
CA LEU A 142 20.10 0.63 -2.94
C LEU A 142 20.61 -0.81 -3.05
N ILE A 143 21.09 -1.19 -4.22
CA ILE A 143 21.76 -2.49 -4.41
C ILE A 143 23.00 -2.54 -3.52
N ARG A 144 23.18 -3.69 -2.87
CA ARG A 144 24.26 -3.97 -1.95
C ARG A 144 25.11 -5.14 -2.43
N THR A 145 26.39 -5.08 -2.09
CA THR A 145 27.29 -6.22 -2.23
C THR A 145 26.88 -7.36 -1.28
N ARG A 146 27.47 -8.53 -1.47
CA ARG A 146 27.27 -9.66 -0.55
C ARG A 146 27.78 -9.38 0.88
N SER A 147 28.65 -8.38 1.06
CA SER A 147 29.08 -7.87 2.35
C SER A 147 28.17 -6.77 2.89
N HIS A 148 26.98 -6.57 2.33
CA HIS A 148 25.96 -5.58 2.72
C HIS A 148 26.37 -4.13 2.57
N GLU A 149 27.32 -3.83 1.69
CA GLU A 149 27.74 -2.46 1.38
C GLU A 149 27.01 -1.91 0.15
N PRO A 150 26.49 -0.68 0.20
CA PRO A 150 25.87 -0.08 -0.98
C PRO A 150 26.87 -0.01 -2.15
N ILE A 151 26.38 -0.36 -3.34
CA ILE A 151 27.17 -0.31 -4.59
C ILE A 151 26.48 0.49 -5.69
N GLU A 152 25.42 1.16 -5.36
CA GLU A 152 24.59 1.93 -6.28
C GLU A 152 24.34 3.32 -5.68
N SER A 153 24.44 4.37 -6.50
CA SER A 153 24.03 5.72 -6.09
C SER A 153 22.51 5.87 -6.21
N VAL A 154 21.96 6.90 -5.57
CA VAL A 154 20.52 7.21 -5.63
C VAL A 154 20.07 7.45 -7.07
N GLN A 155 20.82 8.24 -7.85
CA GLN A 155 20.44 8.51 -9.24
C GLN A 155 20.59 7.28 -10.13
N GLU A 156 21.57 6.44 -9.89
CA GLU A 156 21.72 5.15 -10.58
C GLU A 156 20.56 4.21 -10.24
N MET A 157 20.06 4.22 -9.01
CA MET A 157 18.87 3.46 -8.61
C MET A 157 17.65 3.90 -9.44
N TYR A 158 17.35 5.18 -9.49
CA TYR A 158 16.19 5.68 -10.24
C TYR A 158 16.33 5.45 -11.74
N LEU A 159 17.53 5.57 -12.29
CA LEU A 159 17.76 5.28 -13.70
C LEU A 159 17.57 3.78 -14.00
N GLY A 160 18.10 2.91 -13.15
CA GLY A 160 17.92 1.45 -13.28
C GLY A 160 16.45 1.03 -13.23
N ILE A 161 15.69 1.63 -12.32
CA ILE A 161 14.23 1.42 -12.23
C ILE A 161 13.55 1.91 -13.51
N ALA A 162 13.91 3.10 -14.00
CA ALA A 162 13.33 3.66 -15.22
C ALA A 162 13.65 2.80 -16.46
N LEU A 163 14.88 2.29 -16.58
CA LEU A 163 15.27 1.35 -17.64
C LEU A 163 14.40 0.09 -17.61
N HIS A 164 14.18 -0.45 -16.42
CA HIS A 164 13.32 -1.64 -16.25
C HIS A 164 11.88 -1.33 -16.65
N LEU A 165 11.29 -0.27 -16.10
CA LEU A 165 9.90 0.10 -16.37
C LEU A 165 9.61 0.41 -17.84
N ALA A 166 10.59 0.88 -18.59
CA ALA A 166 10.42 1.22 -20.01
C ALA A 166 10.64 0.04 -20.96
N MET A 167 11.06 -1.12 -20.48
CA MET A 167 11.33 -2.30 -21.33
C MET A 167 10.16 -2.71 -22.23
N PRO A 168 8.89 -2.67 -21.79
CA PRO A 168 7.76 -3.03 -22.66
C PRO A 168 7.48 -2.04 -23.78
N GLU A 169 8.06 -0.84 -23.74
CA GLU A 169 7.85 0.17 -24.76
C GLU A 169 8.55 -0.20 -26.07
N LYS A 170 7.75 -0.30 -27.14
CA LYS A 170 8.26 -0.68 -28.48
C LYS A 170 8.79 0.53 -29.27
N GLN A 171 8.25 1.71 -29.00
CA GLN A 171 8.61 2.95 -29.68
C GLN A 171 9.03 4.00 -28.64
N ASN A 172 10.05 4.79 -28.98
CA ASN A 172 10.55 5.89 -28.15
C ASN A 172 10.94 5.45 -26.73
N ARG A 173 11.51 4.23 -26.59
CA ARG A 173 11.83 3.65 -25.30
C ARG A 173 12.69 4.56 -24.42
N LEU A 174 13.74 5.17 -24.98
CA LEU A 174 14.61 6.06 -24.21
C LEU A 174 13.92 7.35 -23.76
N GLN A 175 12.93 7.84 -24.49
CA GLN A 175 12.11 8.96 -24.04
C GLN A 175 11.27 8.57 -22.82
N TRP A 176 10.74 7.35 -22.80
CA TRP A 176 10.02 6.83 -21.63
C TRP A 176 10.96 6.59 -20.45
N VAL A 177 12.17 6.09 -20.68
CA VAL A 177 13.21 6.01 -19.64
C VAL A 177 13.42 7.37 -19.00
N LYS A 178 13.58 8.43 -19.80
CA LYS A 178 13.77 9.79 -19.30
C LYS A 178 12.57 10.29 -18.50
N LYS A 179 11.35 10.09 -19.00
CA LYS A 179 10.14 10.52 -18.31
C LYS A 179 9.95 9.80 -16.97
N PHE A 180 10.18 8.49 -16.92
CA PHE A 180 10.10 7.71 -15.68
C PHE A 180 11.20 8.14 -14.70
N TYR A 181 12.42 8.29 -15.16
CA TYR A 181 13.52 8.79 -14.36
C TYR A 181 13.23 10.17 -13.78
N ASP A 182 12.78 11.10 -14.59
CA ASP A 182 12.51 12.47 -14.16
C ASP A 182 11.44 12.54 -13.07
N ILE A 183 10.33 11.85 -13.25
CA ILE A 183 9.21 11.90 -12.29
C ILE A 183 9.57 11.23 -10.95
N LEU A 184 10.38 10.17 -10.98
CA LEU A 184 10.85 9.47 -9.79
C LEU A 184 11.95 10.25 -9.07
N SER A 185 12.95 10.71 -9.79
CA SER A 185 14.11 11.41 -9.21
C SER A 185 13.80 12.83 -8.71
N ARG A 186 12.73 13.43 -9.20
CA ARG A 186 12.20 14.70 -8.67
C ARG A 186 11.35 14.52 -7.41
N LEU A 187 11.16 13.30 -6.94
CA LEU A 187 10.30 12.96 -5.80
C LEU A 187 8.83 13.39 -5.99
N GLU A 188 8.40 13.49 -7.22
CA GLU A 188 7.00 13.80 -7.56
C GLU A 188 6.11 12.58 -7.47
N VAL A 189 6.68 11.39 -7.68
CA VAL A 189 6.03 10.09 -7.59
C VAL A 189 6.95 9.10 -6.89
N THR A 190 6.38 8.28 -6.04
CA THR A 190 7.05 7.11 -5.49
C THR A 190 6.36 5.84 -5.99
N MET A 191 7.16 4.87 -6.45
CA MET A 191 6.66 3.53 -6.72
C MET A 191 6.52 2.75 -5.42
N ALA A 192 5.76 1.67 -5.44
CA ALA A 192 5.65 0.77 -4.31
C ALA A 192 7.01 0.27 -3.82
N THR A 193 7.14 0.02 -2.53
CA THR A 193 8.38 -0.51 -1.92
C THR A 193 8.97 -1.70 -2.70
N PRO A 194 8.22 -2.73 -3.11
CA PRO A 194 8.79 -3.81 -3.90
C PRO A 194 9.33 -3.36 -5.26
N THR A 195 8.68 -2.41 -5.90
CA THR A 195 9.18 -1.87 -7.19
C THR A 195 10.51 -1.14 -6.99
N LEU A 196 10.60 -0.26 -5.99
CA LEU A 196 11.84 0.47 -5.69
C LEU A 196 12.98 -0.47 -5.29
N ALA A 197 12.66 -1.49 -4.48
CA ALA A 197 13.65 -2.41 -3.95
C ALA A 197 14.10 -3.47 -4.95
N ASN A 198 13.20 -4.01 -5.78
CA ASN A 198 13.42 -5.22 -6.57
C ASN A 198 13.50 -4.99 -8.08
N ALA A 199 13.02 -3.88 -8.61
CA ALA A 199 13.25 -3.55 -10.02
C ALA A 199 14.75 -3.58 -10.32
N ARG A 200 15.11 -3.95 -11.54
CA ARG A 200 16.50 -4.14 -12.00
C ARG A 200 17.25 -5.32 -11.36
N LYS A 201 16.70 -6.00 -10.37
CA LYS A 201 17.33 -7.16 -9.71
C LYS A 201 16.88 -8.47 -10.33
N PRO A 202 17.59 -9.60 -10.07
CA PRO A 202 17.23 -10.90 -10.66
C PRO A 202 15.83 -11.38 -10.29
N TYR A 203 15.42 -11.25 -9.05
CA TYR A 203 14.09 -11.64 -8.56
C TYR A 203 13.20 -10.39 -8.38
N HIS A 204 12.70 -9.90 -9.50
CA HIS A 204 11.97 -8.64 -9.60
C HIS A 204 10.46 -8.81 -9.33
N GLN A 205 10.11 -9.27 -8.14
CA GLN A 205 8.73 -9.20 -7.67
C GLN A 205 8.43 -7.73 -7.30
N LEU A 206 7.52 -7.10 -8.04
CA LEU A 206 7.30 -5.65 -8.01
C LEU A 206 6.00 -5.24 -7.32
N SER A 207 5.14 -6.21 -6.99
CA SER A 207 3.81 -5.95 -6.44
C SER A 207 3.81 -6.03 -4.92
N SER A 208 3.05 -5.14 -4.26
CA SER A 208 3.04 -5.02 -2.80
C SER A 208 2.19 -6.08 -2.12
N CYS A 209 1.00 -6.32 -2.64
CA CYS A 209 -0.02 -7.12 -1.97
C CYS A 209 -0.73 -8.05 -2.93
N PHE A 210 -1.25 -9.13 -2.34
CA PHE A 210 -2.05 -10.14 -3.02
C PHE A 210 -3.28 -10.42 -2.17
N ILE A 211 -4.38 -10.85 -2.80
CA ILE A 211 -5.62 -11.18 -2.08
C ILE A 211 -6.13 -12.53 -2.55
N ASP A 212 -6.41 -13.42 -1.60
CA ASP A 212 -6.92 -14.76 -1.84
C ASP A 212 -8.30 -14.97 -1.21
N THR A 213 -9.17 -15.66 -1.92
CA THR A 213 -10.46 -16.13 -1.41
C THR A 213 -10.29 -17.57 -0.97
N VAL A 214 -10.28 -17.82 0.34
CA VAL A 214 -10.05 -19.15 0.89
C VAL A 214 -11.31 -20.03 0.68
N PRO A 215 -11.20 -21.15 -0.07
CA PRO A 215 -12.34 -22.04 -0.25
C PRO A 215 -12.59 -22.92 0.99
N ASP A 216 -13.81 -23.39 1.13
CA ASP A 216 -14.23 -24.26 2.25
C ASP A 216 -13.89 -25.72 1.97
N SER A 217 -12.62 -26.01 1.83
CA SER A 217 -12.09 -27.37 1.66
C SER A 217 -10.69 -27.48 2.23
N LEU A 218 -10.30 -28.66 2.67
CA LEU A 218 -8.95 -28.90 3.21
C LEU A 218 -7.87 -28.58 2.18
N GLU A 219 -8.03 -29.08 0.97
CA GLU A 219 -7.09 -28.81 -0.13
C GLU A 219 -7.00 -27.30 -0.43
N GLY A 220 -8.15 -26.62 -0.49
CA GLY A 220 -8.20 -25.19 -0.78
C GLY A 220 -7.58 -24.33 0.33
N ILE A 221 -7.83 -24.66 1.60
CA ILE A 221 -7.23 -23.95 2.73
C ILE A 221 -5.70 -24.10 2.72
N TYR A 222 -5.20 -25.31 2.54
CA TYR A 222 -3.75 -25.55 2.48
C TYR A 222 -3.10 -24.93 1.23
N ARG A 223 -3.81 -24.89 0.10
CA ARG A 223 -3.33 -24.16 -1.08
C ARG A 223 -3.21 -22.66 -0.79
N SER A 224 -4.17 -22.09 -0.08
CA SER A 224 -4.11 -20.68 0.33
C SER A 224 -2.91 -20.42 1.27
N LEU A 225 -2.59 -21.34 2.17
CA LEU A 225 -1.39 -21.27 3.00
C LEU A 225 -0.11 -21.37 2.17
N ASP A 226 -0.05 -22.29 1.21
CA ASP A 226 1.09 -22.44 0.29
C ASP A 226 1.27 -21.15 -0.54
N ASN A 227 0.21 -20.61 -1.11
CA ASN A 227 0.24 -19.36 -1.85
C ASN A 227 0.74 -18.20 -0.98
N PHE A 228 0.28 -18.11 0.26
CA PHE A 228 0.76 -17.11 1.20
C PHE A 228 2.26 -17.26 1.49
N ALA A 229 2.73 -18.46 1.73
CA ALA A 229 4.15 -18.74 1.97
C ALA A 229 5.01 -18.28 0.77
N MET A 230 4.57 -18.58 -0.46
CA MET A 230 5.29 -18.18 -1.68
C MET A 230 5.28 -16.65 -1.87
N VAL A 231 4.15 -16.01 -1.65
CA VAL A 231 4.04 -14.54 -1.71
C VAL A 231 4.94 -13.88 -0.67
N SER A 232 4.93 -14.37 0.57
CA SER A 232 5.76 -13.86 1.67
C SER A 232 7.24 -14.00 1.37
N LYS A 233 7.67 -15.15 0.85
CA LYS A 233 9.07 -15.40 0.44
C LYS A 233 9.60 -14.32 -0.51
N PHE A 234 8.77 -13.81 -1.42
CA PHE A 234 9.16 -12.79 -2.41
C PHE A 234 8.75 -11.36 -2.00
N GLY A 235 8.44 -11.14 -0.74
CA GLY A 235 8.26 -9.81 -0.18
C GLY A 235 6.86 -9.21 -0.29
N GLY A 236 5.87 -9.98 -0.72
CA GLY A 236 4.48 -9.54 -0.80
C GLY A 236 3.71 -9.72 0.50
N GLY A 237 2.76 -8.82 0.76
CA GLY A 237 1.74 -8.98 1.80
C GLY A 237 0.51 -9.70 1.26
N MET A 238 -0.32 -10.23 2.16
CA MET A 238 -1.50 -11.02 1.79
C MET A 238 -2.75 -10.53 2.49
N GLY A 239 -3.87 -10.48 1.75
CA GLY A 239 -5.22 -10.42 2.31
C GLY A 239 -5.90 -11.76 2.07
N MET A 240 -6.51 -12.34 3.09
CA MET A 240 -7.18 -13.64 3.00
C MET A 240 -8.63 -13.54 3.50
N TYR A 241 -9.57 -13.90 2.63
CA TYR A 241 -10.99 -13.94 2.97
C TYR A 241 -11.41 -15.32 3.47
N PHE A 242 -11.84 -15.40 4.73
CA PHE A 242 -12.27 -16.64 5.39
C PHE A 242 -13.78 -16.81 5.48
N GLY A 243 -14.56 -15.91 4.92
CA GLY A 243 -16.02 -15.90 5.04
C GLY A 243 -16.74 -17.10 4.41
N LYS A 244 -16.06 -17.89 3.59
CA LYS A 244 -16.60 -19.12 3.01
C LYS A 244 -16.35 -20.36 3.88
N VAL A 245 -15.41 -20.26 4.82
CA VAL A 245 -14.99 -21.40 5.63
C VAL A 245 -16.00 -21.66 6.76
N ARG A 246 -16.41 -22.92 6.92
CA ARG A 246 -17.41 -23.33 7.92
C ARG A 246 -16.98 -23.03 9.35
N ALA A 247 -17.97 -22.69 10.16
CA ALA A 247 -17.76 -22.32 11.55
C ALA A 247 -17.49 -23.56 12.45
N ALA A 248 -16.96 -23.29 13.64
CA ALA A 248 -16.85 -24.29 14.69
C ALA A 248 -18.22 -24.92 15.00
N GLY A 249 -18.24 -26.23 15.22
CA GLY A 249 -19.48 -27.00 15.41
C GLY A 249 -20.23 -27.28 14.12
N GLY A 250 -19.70 -26.91 12.95
CA GLY A 250 -20.25 -27.25 11.65
C GLY A 250 -20.16 -28.75 11.34
N ASN A 251 -20.80 -29.13 10.25
CA ASN A 251 -20.87 -30.50 9.78
C ASN A 251 -19.65 -30.83 8.88
N ILE A 252 -19.07 -32.03 9.07
CA ILE A 252 -18.05 -32.59 8.18
C ILE A 252 -18.49 -34.01 7.81
N ARG A 253 -18.64 -34.28 6.51
CA ARG A 253 -19.06 -35.60 5.96
C ARG A 253 -20.36 -36.15 6.60
N GLY A 254 -21.31 -35.27 6.92
CA GLY A 254 -22.56 -35.67 7.57
C GLY A 254 -22.50 -35.79 9.11
N PHE A 255 -21.31 -35.68 9.69
CA PHE A 255 -21.12 -35.68 11.14
C PHE A 255 -21.30 -34.29 11.71
N LYS A 256 -22.30 -34.07 12.54
CA LYS A 256 -22.63 -32.80 13.17
C LYS A 256 -21.63 -32.46 14.28
N GLY A 257 -21.30 -31.19 14.43
CA GLY A 257 -20.50 -30.68 15.54
C GLY A 257 -18.97 -30.94 15.45
N VAL A 258 -18.48 -31.40 14.32
CA VAL A 258 -17.08 -31.86 14.15
C VAL A 258 -16.13 -30.79 13.67
N ALA A 259 -16.61 -29.77 12.93
CA ALA A 259 -15.75 -28.72 12.39
C ALA A 259 -15.10 -27.90 13.51
N GLY A 260 -13.82 -27.58 13.34
CA GLY A 260 -13.05 -26.80 14.31
C GLY A 260 -13.17 -25.29 14.19
N GLY A 261 -13.73 -24.79 13.10
CA GLY A 261 -13.92 -23.37 12.83
C GLY A 261 -12.71 -22.66 12.25
N VAL A 262 -12.88 -21.37 11.94
CA VAL A 262 -11.88 -20.55 11.23
C VAL A 262 -10.65 -20.24 12.09
N ILE A 263 -10.79 -20.15 13.40
CA ILE A 263 -9.70 -19.74 14.29
C ILE A 263 -8.50 -20.69 14.20
N ARG A 264 -8.75 -21.99 14.13
CA ARG A 264 -7.68 -22.99 13.98
C ARG A 264 -6.89 -22.80 12.69
N TRP A 265 -7.55 -22.47 11.60
CA TRP A 265 -6.90 -22.19 10.31
C TRP A 265 -6.13 -20.87 10.35
N MET A 266 -6.67 -19.86 11.01
CA MET A 266 -6.00 -18.57 11.20
C MET A 266 -4.73 -18.69 12.05
N LYS A 267 -4.68 -19.64 13.00
CA LYS A 267 -3.44 -19.95 13.72
C LYS A 267 -2.35 -20.49 12.78
N LEU A 268 -2.69 -21.32 11.83
CA LEU A 268 -1.75 -21.80 10.81
C LEU A 268 -1.27 -20.64 9.91
N VAL A 269 -2.15 -19.71 9.57
CA VAL A 269 -1.77 -18.48 8.86
C VAL A 269 -0.77 -17.67 9.70
N ASN A 270 -1.03 -17.50 10.98
CA ASN A 270 -0.13 -16.82 11.91
C ASN A 270 1.25 -17.48 11.95
N ASP A 271 1.29 -18.80 12.11
CA ASP A 271 2.53 -19.57 12.18
C ASP A 271 3.28 -19.52 10.84
N THR A 272 2.56 -19.53 9.72
CA THR A 272 3.16 -19.36 8.39
C THR A 272 3.78 -17.97 8.23
N ALA A 273 3.12 -16.91 8.71
CA ALA A 273 3.66 -15.55 8.69
C ALA A 273 4.98 -15.43 9.48
N VAL A 274 5.08 -16.14 10.59
CA VAL A 274 6.29 -16.18 11.42
C VAL A 274 7.37 -17.07 10.78
N ALA A 275 6.98 -18.23 10.20
CA ALA A 275 7.93 -19.20 9.66
C ALA A 275 8.54 -18.76 8.33
N VAL A 276 7.79 -18.08 7.48
CA VAL A 276 8.24 -17.62 6.15
C VAL A 276 8.41 -16.12 6.16
N ASP A 277 9.55 -15.70 6.66
CA ASP A 277 9.93 -14.29 6.61
C ASP A 277 10.51 -13.91 5.24
N GLN A 278 10.62 -12.62 5.02
CA GLN A 278 11.19 -12.05 3.79
C GLN A 278 12.73 -12.03 3.88
N LEU A 279 13.38 -13.15 3.64
CA LEU A 279 14.84 -13.31 3.64
C LEU A 279 15.49 -12.91 4.98
N GLY A 280 14.83 -13.16 6.12
CA GLY A 280 15.33 -12.76 7.44
C GLY A 280 15.29 -11.26 7.71
N MET A 281 14.72 -10.48 6.78
CA MET A 281 14.67 -9.01 6.87
C MET A 281 13.37 -8.50 7.48
N ARG A 282 12.24 -9.22 7.27
CA ARG A 282 10.90 -8.85 7.72
C ARG A 282 10.06 -10.09 7.96
N GLN A 283 9.15 -10.03 8.94
CA GLN A 283 8.10 -11.03 9.09
C GLN A 283 7.12 -10.99 7.93
N GLY A 284 6.55 -12.13 7.57
CA GLY A 284 5.41 -12.20 6.69
C GLY A 284 4.23 -11.42 7.28
N ALA A 285 3.44 -10.77 6.44
CA ALA A 285 2.33 -9.95 6.87
C ALA A 285 1.04 -10.32 6.14
N VAL A 286 -0.04 -10.46 6.89
CA VAL A 286 -1.32 -10.91 6.37
C VAL A 286 -2.49 -10.32 7.16
N ALA A 287 -3.51 -9.85 6.44
CA ALA A 287 -4.80 -9.52 7.01
C ALA A 287 -5.79 -10.67 6.75
N VAL A 288 -6.56 -11.03 7.75
CA VAL A 288 -7.61 -12.05 7.66
C VAL A 288 -8.97 -11.40 7.83
N TYR A 289 -9.86 -11.66 6.89
CA TYR A 289 -11.18 -11.02 6.80
C TYR A 289 -12.28 -12.01 7.10
N LEU A 290 -13.25 -11.58 7.93
CA LEU A 290 -14.44 -12.35 8.26
C LEU A 290 -15.68 -11.47 8.25
N ASP A 291 -16.80 -12.00 7.80
CA ASP A 291 -18.07 -11.28 7.82
C ASP A 291 -18.61 -11.16 9.24
N VAL A 292 -19.25 -10.03 9.54
CA VAL A 292 -19.85 -9.74 10.85
C VAL A 292 -20.96 -10.74 11.24
N TRP A 293 -21.52 -11.43 10.27
CA TRP A 293 -22.56 -12.45 10.47
C TRP A 293 -22.04 -13.89 10.59
N HIS A 294 -20.71 -14.10 10.49
CA HIS A 294 -20.12 -15.43 10.62
C HIS A 294 -20.18 -15.90 12.08
N LYS A 295 -20.47 -17.18 12.27
CA LYS A 295 -20.70 -17.76 13.60
C LYS A 295 -19.47 -17.71 14.52
N ASP A 296 -18.27 -17.68 13.98
CA ASP A 296 -17.02 -17.58 14.74
C ASP A 296 -16.59 -16.14 15.04
N LEU A 297 -17.42 -15.16 14.73
CA LEU A 297 -17.06 -13.74 14.88
C LEU A 297 -16.61 -13.37 16.31
N PRO A 298 -17.26 -13.79 17.40
CA PRO A 298 -16.83 -13.40 18.74
C PRO A 298 -15.42 -13.84 19.08
N GLU A 299 -15.03 -15.06 18.71
CA GLU A 299 -13.69 -15.59 18.90
C GLU A 299 -12.67 -14.89 17.99
N PHE A 300 -13.09 -14.58 16.77
CA PHE A 300 -12.28 -13.80 15.81
C PHE A 300 -11.92 -12.41 16.33
N LEU A 301 -12.87 -11.72 16.96
CA LEU A 301 -12.65 -10.38 17.52
C LEU A 301 -11.70 -10.38 18.75
N GLN A 302 -11.41 -11.54 19.29
CA GLN A 302 -10.51 -11.71 20.43
C GLN A 302 -9.12 -12.26 20.05
N LEU A 303 -8.82 -12.41 18.77
CA LEU A 303 -7.55 -12.99 18.29
C LEU A 303 -6.31 -12.31 18.85
N ARG A 304 -6.33 -10.99 19.01
CA ARG A 304 -5.16 -10.19 19.41
C ARG A 304 -5.30 -9.52 20.78
N THR A 305 -6.46 -9.59 21.40
CA THR A 305 -6.69 -9.01 22.73
C THR A 305 -5.99 -9.82 23.84
N ASN A 306 -5.67 -9.16 24.95
CA ASN A 306 -4.91 -9.77 26.04
C ASN A 306 -5.73 -10.67 26.98
N ASN A 307 -7.02 -10.86 26.71
CA ASN A 307 -7.92 -11.69 27.49
C ASN A 307 -8.27 -12.99 26.77
N GLY A 308 -8.57 -14.04 27.53
CA GLY A 308 -9.02 -15.32 27.00
C GLY A 308 -7.95 -16.40 26.93
N ASP A 309 -8.24 -17.50 26.26
CA ASP A 309 -7.34 -18.67 26.13
C ASP A 309 -6.25 -18.39 25.09
N ASP A 310 -5.00 -18.49 25.49
CA ASP A 310 -3.83 -18.29 24.60
C ASP A 310 -3.84 -19.22 23.39
N ARG A 311 -4.47 -20.38 23.50
CA ARG A 311 -4.63 -21.32 22.38
C ARG A 311 -5.52 -20.78 21.25
N MET A 312 -6.34 -19.76 21.56
CA MET A 312 -7.24 -19.10 20.61
C MET A 312 -6.68 -17.75 20.10
N LYS A 313 -5.40 -17.48 20.35
CA LYS A 313 -4.73 -16.22 19.97
C LYS A 313 -3.88 -16.38 18.71
N ALA A 314 -3.83 -15.28 17.94
CA ALA A 314 -2.98 -15.13 16.76
C ALA A 314 -2.52 -13.66 16.70
N HIS A 315 -1.37 -13.37 17.29
CA HIS A 315 -0.90 -11.99 17.49
C HIS A 315 -0.19 -11.38 16.28
N ASP A 316 0.28 -12.20 15.34
CA ASP A 316 1.09 -11.78 14.20
C ASP A 316 0.27 -11.55 12.91
N ILE A 317 -1.05 -11.70 12.97
CA ILE A 317 -1.96 -11.43 11.86
C ILE A 317 -2.93 -10.29 12.19
N PHE A 318 -3.49 -9.66 11.16
CA PHE A 318 -4.34 -8.49 11.29
C PHE A 318 -5.79 -8.83 10.95
N PRO A 319 -6.70 -8.92 11.93
CA PRO A 319 -8.11 -9.18 11.66
C PRO A 319 -8.81 -7.97 11.05
N ALA A 320 -9.78 -8.26 10.18
CA ALA A 320 -10.67 -7.27 9.58
C ALA A 320 -12.09 -7.82 9.47
N VAL A 321 -13.08 -6.96 9.61
CA VAL A 321 -14.50 -7.35 9.56
C VAL A 321 -15.17 -6.72 8.36
N CYS A 322 -15.96 -7.54 7.64
CA CYS A 322 -16.79 -7.10 6.53
C CYS A 322 -18.21 -6.86 7.02
N TYR A 323 -18.74 -5.65 6.79
CA TYR A 323 -20.05 -5.21 7.27
C TYR A 323 -21.01 -4.98 6.11
N PRO A 324 -22.26 -5.52 6.19
CA PRO A 324 -23.36 -5.06 5.36
C PRO A 324 -23.96 -3.77 5.93
N ASP A 325 -24.65 -3.01 5.10
CA ASP A 325 -25.34 -1.79 5.53
C ASP A 325 -26.32 -2.05 6.68
N LEU A 326 -27.00 -3.18 6.65
CA LEU A 326 -27.98 -3.58 7.67
C LEU A 326 -27.39 -3.54 9.08
N PHE A 327 -26.16 -4.01 9.27
CA PHE A 327 -25.52 -4.00 10.59
C PHE A 327 -25.36 -2.57 11.13
N TRP A 328 -24.82 -1.67 10.33
CA TRP A 328 -24.64 -0.27 10.75
C TRP A 328 -25.95 0.46 10.92
N ARG A 329 -26.93 0.21 10.07
CA ARG A 329 -28.27 0.77 10.18
C ARG A 329 -28.95 0.35 11.49
N MET A 330 -28.86 -0.92 11.84
CA MET A 330 -29.37 -1.44 13.13
C MET A 330 -28.59 -0.87 14.31
N ALA A 331 -27.26 -0.80 14.24
CA ALA A 331 -26.42 -0.24 15.28
C ALA A 331 -26.72 1.25 15.55
N LYS A 332 -27.03 2.00 14.53
CA LYS A 332 -27.45 3.41 14.67
C LYS A 332 -28.82 3.55 15.31
N ARG A 333 -29.74 2.67 14.96
CA ARG A 333 -31.13 2.72 15.40
C ARG A 333 -31.30 2.28 16.85
N ASP A 334 -30.82 1.06 17.18
CA ASP A 334 -30.98 0.46 18.49
C ASP A 334 -29.94 -0.64 18.73
N LEU A 335 -29.03 -0.41 19.65
CA LEU A 335 -27.98 -1.36 20.04
C LEU A 335 -28.49 -2.60 20.76
N ASN A 336 -29.72 -2.58 21.26
CA ASN A 336 -30.31 -3.74 21.96
C ASN A 336 -30.92 -4.77 21.00
N GLN A 337 -31.00 -4.48 19.71
CA GLN A 337 -31.49 -5.44 18.71
C GLN A 337 -30.57 -6.65 18.62
N GLN A 338 -31.16 -7.79 18.33
CA GLN A 338 -30.42 -9.05 18.15
C GLN A 338 -29.83 -9.13 16.74
N TRP A 339 -28.58 -9.51 16.69
CA TRP A 339 -27.89 -9.87 15.47
C TRP A 339 -27.63 -11.37 15.46
N HIS A 340 -27.77 -12.01 14.31
CA HIS A 340 -27.69 -13.46 14.18
C HIS A 340 -26.44 -13.86 13.39
N LEU A 341 -25.72 -14.84 13.93
CA LEU A 341 -24.51 -15.38 13.35
C LEU A 341 -24.78 -16.78 12.79
N PHE A 342 -24.26 -17.05 11.60
CA PHE A 342 -24.48 -18.29 10.86
C PHE A 342 -23.19 -18.93 10.39
N CYS A 343 -23.24 -20.24 10.16
CA CYS A 343 -22.21 -20.96 9.43
C CYS A 343 -22.50 -20.88 7.93
N PRO A 344 -21.58 -20.40 7.09
CA PRO A 344 -21.81 -20.25 5.65
C PRO A 344 -22.09 -21.59 4.96
N ASN A 345 -21.43 -22.66 5.38
CA ASN A 345 -21.68 -24.00 4.84
C ASN A 345 -23.09 -24.52 5.15
N GLU A 346 -23.58 -24.28 6.36
CA GLU A 346 -24.96 -24.67 6.72
C GLU A 346 -26.00 -23.92 5.89
N ILE A 347 -25.79 -22.63 5.64
CA ILE A 347 -26.66 -21.84 4.75
C ILE A 347 -26.67 -22.46 3.35
N MET A 348 -25.50 -22.78 2.80
CA MET A 348 -25.42 -23.41 1.48
C MET A 348 -26.15 -24.75 1.44
N THR A 349 -26.01 -25.56 2.46
CA THR A 349 -26.65 -26.87 2.54
C THR A 349 -28.19 -26.77 2.66
N VAL A 350 -28.69 -25.85 3.49
CA VAL A 350 -30.12 -25.71 3.79
C VAL A 350 -30.85 -24.84 2.77
N LYS A 351 -30.25 -23.72 2.38
CA LYS A 351 -30.87 -22.71 1.50
C LYS A 351 -30.50 -22.85 0.03
N GLY A 352 -29.39 -23.52 -0.27
CA GLY A 352 -28.89 -23.69 -1.64
C GLY A 352 -28.15 -22.48 -2.22
N TYR A 353 -27.79 -21.50 -1.40
CA TYR A 353 -26.98 -20.34 -1.80
C TYR A 353 -25.90 -20.01 -0.78
N CYS A 354 -24.86 -19.32 -1.25
CA CYS A 354 -23.81 -18.76 -0.41
C CYS A 354 -24.16 -17.31 -0.07
N LEU A 355 -24.46 -17.02 1.20
CA LEU A 355 -24.89 -15.68 1.63
C LEU A 355 -23.80 -14.61 1.35
N GLU A 356 -22.54 -14.98 1.43
CA GLU A 356 -21.41 -14.11 1.14
C GLU A 356 -21.32 -13.66 -0.33
N ASP A 357 -22.01 -14.32 -1.24
CA ASP A 357 -21.99 -13.96 -2.67
C ASP A 357 -22.94 -12.82 -3.03
N TYR A 358 -23.64 -12.27 -2.06
CA TYR A 358 -24.63 -11.21 -2.24
C TYR A 358 -24.25 -9.94 -1.48
N TYR A 359 -24.82 -8.82 -1.89
CA TYR A 359 -24.67 -7.53 -1.23
C TYR A 359 -25.94 -6.68 -1.38
N GLY A 360 -26.06 -5.60 -0.61
CA GLY A 360 -27.19 -4.67 -0.68
C GLY A 360 -28.50 -5.29 -0.25
N GLU A 361 -29.60 -4.91 -0.90
CA GLU A 361 -30.95 -5.38 -0.60
C GLU A 361 -31.11 -6.87 -0.81
N GLU A 362 -30.48 -7.45 -1.83
CA GLU A 362 -30.53 -8.88 -2.10
C GLU A 362 -29.89 -9.69 -0.96
N TRP A 363 -28.75 -9.22 -0.42
CA TRP A 363 -28.13 -9.83 0.75
C TRP A 363 -29.07 -9.74 1.96
N GLU A 364 -29.66 -8.56 2.19
CA GLU A 364 -30.55 -8.32 3.33
C GLU A 364 -31.77 -9.24 3.32
N GLN A 365 -32.42 -9.40 2.16
CA GLN A 365 -33.55 -10.34 2.00
C GLN A 365 -33.14 -11.77 2.32
N ARG A 366 -32.01 -12.24 1.82
CA ARG A 366 -31.49 -13.59 2.04
C ARG A 366 -31.07 -13.81 3.50
N TYR A 367 -30.47 -12.79 4.12
CA TYR A 367 -30.14 -12.83 5.54
C TYR A 367 -31.40 -12.95 6.41
N MET A 368 -32.43 -12.18 6.13
CA MET A 368 -33.69 -12.25 6.87
C MET A 368 -34.40 -13.60 6.66
N ASP A 369 -34.33 -14.17 5.47
CA ASP A 369 -34.80 -15.53 5.23
C ASP A 369 -34.05 -16.56 6.10
N CYS A 370 -32.75 -16.41 6.27
CA CYS A 370 -31.95 -17.26 7.16
C CYS A 370 -32.38 -17.07 8.62
N VAL A 371 -32.58 -15.82 9.06
CA VAL A 371 -33.02 -15.50 10.43
C VAL A 371 -34.37 -16.17 10.76
N ASN A 372 -35.28 -16.21 9.81
CA ASN A 372 -36.62 -16.75 9.97
C ASN A 372 -36.72 -18.26 9.69
N ASP A 373 -35.65 -18.90 9.24
CA ASP A 373 -35.62 -20.33 8.95
C ASP A 373 -35.17 -21.13 10.17
N SER A 374 -36.12 -21.87 10.75
CA SER A 374 -35.90 -22.70 11.95
C SER A 374 -34.93 -23.87 11.72
N ARG A 375 -34.69 -24.26 10.48
CA ARG A 375 -33.74 -25.33 10.11
C ARG A 375 -32.26 -24.91 10.30
N LEU A 376 -32.00 -23.62 10.30
CA LEU A 376 -30.65 -23.08 10.48
C LEU A 376 -30.33 -22.92 11.97
N SER A 377 -29.20 -23.44 12.38
CA SER A 377 -28.63 -23.20 13.69
C SER A 377 -27.99 -21.80 13.70
N LYS A 378 -28.50 -20.92 14.54
CA LYS A 378 -27.99 -19.55 14.66
C LYS A 378 -27.47 -19.27 16.05
N ARG A 379 -26.45 -18.46 16.15
CA ARG A 379 -25.95 -17.87 17.38
C ARG A 379 -26.41 -16.41 17.42
N SER A 380 -27.17 -16.05 18.44
CA SER A 380 -27.74 -14.69 18.53
C SER A 380 -27.04 -13.89 19.61
N MET A 381 -26.72 -12.65 19.31
CA MET A 381 -26.09 -11.69 20.22
C MET A 381 -26.72 -10.32 20.02
N SER A 382 -26.76 -9.49 21.06
CA SER A 382 -27.13 -8.10 20.87
C SER A 382 -26.06 -7.37 20.03
N ILE A 383 -26.47 -6.44 19.21
CA ILE A 383 -25.54 -5.58 18.46
C ILE A 383 -24.59 -4.86 19.43
N LYS A 384 -25.09 -4.44 20.59
CA LYS A 384 -24.29 -3.84 21.65
C LYS A 384 -23.10 -4.71 22.07
N ASP A 385 -23.31 -6.01 22.24
CA ASP A 385 -22.24 -6.93 22.63
C ASP A 385 -21.20 -7.11 21.53
N ILE A 386 -21.64 -7.21 20.27
CA ILE A 386 -20.74 -7.28 19.11
C ILE A 386 -19.94 -5.99 18.98
N VAL A 387 -20.58 -4.84 19.03
CA VAL A 387 -19.93 -3.54 18.96
C VAL A 387 -18.91 -3.38 20.09
N ARG A 388 -19.25 -3.83 21.30
CA ARG A 388 -18.31 -3.80 22.44
C ARG A 388 -17.04 -4.61 22.16
N LEU A 389 -17.16 -5.81 21.59
CA LEU A 389 -16.02 -6.64 21.20
C LEU A 389 -15.18 -5.97 20.12
N ILE A 390 -15.79 -5.38 19.11
CA ILE A 390 -15.12 -4.64 18.03
C ILE A 390 -14.32 -3.47 18.60
N LEU A 391 -14.99 -2.62 19.38
CA LEU A 391 -14.38 -1.40 19.91
C LEU A 391 -13.28 -1.71 20.94
N ARG A 392 -13.46 -2.73 21.75
CA ARG A 392 -12.43 -3.18 22.70
C ARG A 392 -11.17 -3.63 21.96
N SER A 393 -11.32 -4.44 20.92
CA SER A 393 -10.20 -4.85 20.08
C SER A 393 -9.54 -3.65 19.40
N ALA A 394 -10.32 -2.73 18.86
CA ALA A 394 -9.81 -1.54 18.18
C ALA A 394 -8.99 -0.63 19.11
N VAL A 395 -9.46 -0.42 20.32
CA VAL A 395 -8.75 0.39 21.32
C VAL A 395 -7.48 -0.31 21.82
N GLU A 396 -7.52 -1.63 22.05
CA GLU A 396 -6.38 -2.40 22.56
C GLU A 396 -5.31 -2.67 21.49
N THR A 397 -5.70 -2.92 20.23
CA THR A 397 -4.80 -3.46 19.21
C THR A 397 -4.73 -2.64 17.92
N GLY A 398 -5.61 -1.67 17.74
CA GLY A 398 -5.76 -0.93 16.48
C GLY A 398 -6.58 -1.67 15.43
N THR A 399 -6.92 -2.93 15.64
CA THR A 399 -7.71 -3.79 14.76
C THR A 399 -9.02 -4.22 15.46
N PRO A 400 -10.04 -4.71 14.76
CA PRO A 400 -10.09 -5.08 13.34
C PRO A 400 -10.21 -3.89 12.41
N PHE A 401 -9.70 -4.06 11.19
CA PHE A 401 -9.99 -3.14 10.10
C PHE A 401 -11.47 -3.26 9.70
N THR A 402 -11.98 -2.22 9.06
CA THR A 402 -13.37 -2.17 8.60
C THR A 402 -13.44 -2.25 7.08
N PHE A 403 -14.29 -3.11 6.56
CA PHE A 403 -14.62 -3.22 5.15
C PHE A 403 -16.14 -3.13 4.96
N ASN A 404 -16.62 -2.03 4.38
CA ASN A 404 -18.04 -1.79 4.16
C ASN A 404 -18.47 -2.40 2.82
N ARG A 405 -18.91 -3.63 2.88
CA ARG A 405 -19.07 -4.51 1.73
C ARG A 405 -20.10 -4.04 0.71
N ASP A 406 -21.24 -3.55 1.17
CA ASP A 406 -22.29 -3.06 0.28
C ASP A 406 -21.85 -1.77 -0.43
N THR A 407 -21.21 -0.86 0.29
CA THR A 407 -20.65 0.38 -0.28
C THR A 407 -19.62 0.06 -1.36
N VAL A 408 -18.72 -0.89 -1.09
CA VAL A 408 -17.69 -1.31 -2.06
C VAL A 408 -18.32 -1.89 -3.31
N ASN A 409 -19.24 -2.84 -3.16
CA ASN A 409 -19.79 -3.58 -4.30
C ASN A 409 -20.74 -2.75 -5.15
N ARG A 410 -21.52 -1.83 -4.57
CA ARG A 410 -22.34 -0.90 -5.33
C ARG A 410 -21.52 -0.02 -6.27
N ALA A 411 -20.32 0.32 -5.88
CA ALA A 411 -19.41 1.19 -6.65
C ALA A 411 -18.42 0.40 -7.52
N ASN A 412 -18.48 -0.93 -7.53
CA ASN A 412 -17.55 -1.77 -8.28
C ASN A 412 -17.75 -1.60 -9.79
N PRO A 413 -16.77 -1.06 -10.53
CA PRO A 413 -16.91 -0.87 -11.97
C PRO A 413 -16.92 -2.18 -12.78
N ASN A 414 -16.54 -3.29 -12.14
CA ASN A 414 -16.49 -4.61 -12.77
C ASN A 414 -17.49 -5.61 -12.15
N ALA A 415 -18.61 -5.13 -11.65
CA ALA A 415 -19.66 -5.95 -11.04
C ALA A 415 -20.23 -7.03 -11.98
N HIS A 416 -20.14 -6.83 -13.29
CA HIS A 416 -20.57 -7.80 -14.31
C HIS A 416 -19.76 -9.10 -14.31
N ARG A 417 -18.59 -9.12 -13.66
CA ARG A 417 -17.68 -10.28 -13.65
C ARG A 417 -17.50 -10.93 -12.30
N GLY A 418 -17.88 -10.29 -11.23
CA GLY A 418 -17.68 -10.85 -9.91
C GLY A 418 -18.06 -9.93 -8.77
N ILE A 419 -17.66 -10.36 -7.57
CA ILE A 419 -17.92 -9.68 -6.31
C ILE A 419 -16.59 -9.39 -5.59
N ILE A 420 -16.59 -8.38 -4.75
CA ILE A 420 -15.47 -8.02 -3.90
C ILE A 420 -15.81 -8.45 -2.47
N TYR A 421 -15.14 -9.52 -1.98
CA TYR A 421 -15.40 -10.04 -0.64
C TYR A 421 -14.69 -9.25 0.45
N CYS A 422 -13.45 -8.84 0.18
CA CYS A 422 -12.59 -8.17 1.15
C CYS A 422 -11.53 -7.30 0.47
N SER A 423 -10.65 -6.71 1.25
CA SER A 423 -9.52 -5.92 0.80
C SER A 423 -8.18 -6.62 1.06
N ASN A 424 -7.10 -5.92 0.82
CA ASN A 424 -5.73 -6.38 1.08
C ASN A 424 -5.31 -6.11 2.53
N LEU A 425 -4.03 -6.30 2.79
CA LEU A 425 -3.41 -6.08 4.10
C LEU A 425 -3.61 -4.64 4.63
N CYS A 426 -3.57 -3.63 3.76
CA CYS A 426 -3.67 -2.22 4.14
C CYS A 426 -5.00 -1.55 3.77
N THR A 427 -5.98 -2.31 3.34
CA THR A 427 -7.38 -1.89 3.09
C THR A 427 -7.62 -0.92 1.94
N GLU A 428 -6.64 -0.70 1.05
CA GLU A 428 -6.82 0.22 -0.08
C GLU A 428 -7.31 -0.45 -1.37
N ILE A 429 -7.20 -1.76 -1.49
CA ILE A 429 -7.55 -2.49 -2.70
C ILE A 429 -8.99 -3.02 -2.63
N ALA A 430 -9.73 -2.81 -3.70
CA ALA A 430 -11.09 -3.34 -3.86
C ALA A 430 -11.27 -3.82 -5.30
N GLN A 431 -11.09 -5.11 -5.52
CA GLN A 431 -11.12 -5.76 -6.83
C GLN A 431 -11.88 -7.09 -6.74
N ASN A 432 -12.47 -7.51 -7.86
CA ASN A 432 -13.15 -8.80 -7.95
C ASN A 432 -12.27 -9.95 -7.49
N MET A 433 -12.87 -10.84 -6.73
CA MET A 433 -12.20 -12.01 -6.14
C MET A 433 -13.02 -13.28 -6.38
N SER A 434 -12.35 -14.39 -6.53
CA SER A 434 -12.97 -15.72 -6.50
C SER A 434 -11.95 -16.79 -6.13
N SER A 435 -12.43 -17.91 -5.59
CA SER A 435 -11.57 -19.01 -5.13
C SER A 435 -10.93 -19.75 -6.30
N ILE A 436 -9.73 -20.25 -6.06
CA ILE A 436 -9.05 -21.23 -6.90
C ILE A 436 -9.74 -22.59 -6.70
N GLU A 437 -9.97 -23.33 -7.78
CA GLU A 437 -10.70 -24.59 -7.77
C GLU A 437 -9.90 -25.70 -8.46
N THR A 438 -9.75 -26.85 -7.81
CA THR A 438 -9.26 -28.07 -8.46
C THR A 438 -10.41 -28.75 -9.20
N VAL A 439 -10.27 -28.86 -10.53
CA VAL A 439 -11.29 -29.46 -11.41
C VAL A 439 -11.11 -30.97 -11.47
N SER A 440 -9.90 -31.45 -11.68
CA SER A 440 -9.58 -32.88 -11.76
C SER A 440 -8.16 -33.17 -11.26
N THR A 441 -7.97 -34.45 -10.86
CA THR A 441 -6.66 -35.01 -10.57
C THR A 441 -6.57 -36.33 -11.34
N GLU A 442 -5.60 -36.46 -12.21
CA GLU A 442 -5.44 -37.60 -13.12
C GLU A 442 -4.05 -38.20 -12.99
N ILE A 443 -3.99 -39.51 -13.07
CA ILE A 443 -2.71 -40.24 -13.19
C ILE A 443 -2.53 -40.54 -14.66
N CYS A 444 -1.45 -40.09 -15.25
CA CYS A 444 -1.14 -40.31 -16.68
C CYS A 444 0.34 -40.62 -16.90
N THR A 445 0.69 -40.97 -18.14
CA THR A 445 2.07 -41.23 -18.52
C THR A 445 2.56 -40.08 -19.40
N GLU A 446 3.66 -39.46 -19.01
CA GLU A 446 4.33 -38.38 -19.74
C GLU A 446 5.82 -38.73 -19.84
N ASP A 447 6.37 -38.64 -21.03
CA ASP A 447 7.78 -38.96 -21.30
C ASP A 447 8.27 -40.33 -20.77
N GLY A 448 7.35 -41.33 -20.72
CA GLY A 448 7.65 -42.67 -20.22
C GLY A 448 7.60 -42.83 -18.71
N ASP A 449 7.25 -41.80 -17.98
CA ASP A 449 7.09 -41.82 -16.52
C ASP A 449 5.62 -41.66 -16.12
N THR A 450 5.27 -42.16 -14.94
CA THR A 450 3.93 -41.99 -14.37
C THR A 450 3.86 -40.69 -13.57
N VAL A 451 2.97 -39.79 -13.99
CA VAL A 451 2.80 -38.43 -13.38
C VAL A 451 1.38 -38.22 -12.89
N VAL A 452 1.24 -37.34 -11.92
CA VAL A 452 -0.04 -36.86 -11.46
C VAL A 452 -0.30 -35.45 -12.00
N VAL A 453 -1.36 -35.30 -12.79
CA VAL A 453 -1.74 -34.02 -13.38
C VAL A 453 -2.97 -33.48 -12.67
N LYS A 454 -2.88 -32.26 -12.16
CA LYS A 454 -4.01 -31.53 -11.56
C LYS A 454 -4.44 -30.41 -12.50
N THR A 455 -5.72 -30.41 -12.85
CA THR A 455 -6.33 -29.29 -13.58
C THR A 455 -6.94 -28.31 -12.57
N ILE A 456 -6.49 -27.07 -12.60
CA ILE A 456 -6.87 -26.06 -11.63
C ILE A 456 -7.40 -24.83 -12.36
N ARG A 457 -8.59 -24.36 -11.97
CA ARG A 457 -9.11 -23.06 -12.40
C ARG A 457 -8.53 -21.98 -11.49
N PRO A 458 -7.94 -20.91 -12.04
CA PRO A 458 -7.19 -19.93 -11.25
C PRO A 458 -8.06 -19.02 -10.38
N GLY A 459 -9.36 -18.94 -10.62
CA GLY A 459 -10.19 -17.93 -9.97
C GLY A 459 -9.72 -16.50 -10.29
N ASP A 460 -10.03 -15.58 -9.40
CA ASP A 460 -9.50 -14.21 -9.42
C ASP A 460 -8.63 -13.98 -8.20
N PHE A 461 -7.34 -14.25 -8.35
CA PHE A 461 -6.32 -14.04 -7.33
C PHE A 461 -5.72 -12.64 -7.51
N VAL A 462 -6.09 -11.72 -6.63
CA VAL A 462 -5.83 -10.28 -6.80
C VAL A 462 -4.38 -9.91 -6.58
N VAL A 463 -3.89 -8.97 -7.39
CA VAL A 463 -2.56 -8.38 -7.30
C VAL A 463 -2.66 -6.86 -7.20
N CYS A 464 -1.82 -6.27 -6.35
CA CYS A 464 -1.77 -4.82 -6.13
C CYS A 464 -0.52 -4.21 -6.77
N ASN A 465 -0.70 -3.36 -7.77
CA ASN A 465 0.37 -2.64 -8.46
C ASN A 465 0.25 -1.15 -8.12
N LEU A 466 1.07 -0.68 -7.19
CA LEU A 466 0.88 0.60 -6.52
C LEU A 466 1.96 1.63 -6.87
N ALA A 467 1.55 2.88 -6.91
CA ALA A 467 2.40 4.07 -6.89
C ALA A 467 1.65 5.21 -6.21
N SER A 468 2.36 6.24 -5.78
CA SER A 468 1.78 7.39 -5.10
C SER A 468 2.30 8.70 -5.64
N LEU A 469 1.38 9.62 -5.92
CA LEU A 469 1.67 11.01 -6.26
C LEU A 469 2.04 11.76 -4.98
N SER A 470 3.17 12.44 -4.95
CA SER A 470 3.56 13.28 -3.82
C SER A 470 2.90 14.65 -3.93
N LEU A 471 1.72 14.80 -3.34
CA LEU A 471 0.90 16.01 -3.51
C LEU A 471 1.59 17.30 -3.05
N GLY A 472 2.48 17.20 -2.07
CA GLY A 472 3.24 18.36 -1.57
C GLY A 472 4.32 18.83 -2.54
N HIS A 473 4.75 18.00 -3.48
CA HIS A 473 5.78 18.32 -4.47
C HIS A 473 5.23 18.60 -5.87
N LEU A 474 3.93 18.40 -6.07
CA LEU A 474 3.31 18.51 -7.38
C LEU A 474 2.61 19.87 -7.58
N PRO A 475 2.58 20.37 -8.82
CA PRO A 475 1.88 21.60 -9.17
C PRO A 475 0.37 21.32 -9.34
N LEU A 476 -0.35 21.11 -8.24
CA LEU A 476 -1.75 20.64 -8.23
C LEU A 476 -2.72 21.56 -9.00
N GLU A 477 -2.41 22.84 -9.12
CA GLU A 477 -3.20 23.84 -9.83
C GLU A 477 -2.92 23.88 -11.33
N ASP A 478 -1.80 23.30 -11.77
CA ASP A 478 -1.45 23.20 -13.19
C ASP A 478 -2.04 21.92 -13.80
N GLU A 479 -3.18 22.08 -14.41
CA GLU A 479 -3.97 20.98 -14.96
C GLU A 479 -3.22 20.18 -16.04
N LYS A 480 -2.48 20.90 -16.91
CA LYS A 480 -1.70 20.28 -17.99
C LYS A 480 -0.57 19.42 -17.45
N GLN A 481 0.21 19.95 -16.52
CA GLN A 481 1.30 19.21 -15.90
C GLN A 481 0.79 18.01 -15.11
N MET A 482 -0.31 18.16 -14.38
CA MET A 482 -0.90 17.05 -13.63
C MET A 482 -1.38 15.92 -14.56
N LYS A 483 -2.03 16.26 -15.69
CA LYS A 483 -2.43 15.26 -16.69
C LYS A 483 -1.23 14.49 -17.25
N GLU A 484 -0.16 15.17 -17.60
CA GLU A 484 1.05 14.53 -18.12
C GLU A 484 1.72 13.60 -17.09
N LYS A 485 1.82 14.05 -15.85
CA LYS A 485 2.44 13.27 -14.75
C LYS A 485 1.61 12.05 -14.38
N VAL A 486 0.29 12.20 -14.27
CA VAL A 486 -0.62 11.08 -14.01
C VAL A 486 -0.56 10.06 -15.16
N ALA A 487 -0.57 10.52 -16.41
CA ALA A 487 -0.46 9.64 -17.58
C ALA A 487 0.86 8.85 -17.57
N THR A 488 1.96 9.48 -17.19
CA THR A 488 3.28 8.84 -17.08
C THR A 488 3.25 7.72 -16.02
N VAL A 489 2.66 7.97 -14.87
CA VAL A 489 2.58 6.97 -13.78
C VAL A 489 1.65 5.82 -14.15
N VAL A 490 0.51 6.11 -14.77
CA VAL A 490 -0.43 5.06 -15.22
C VAL A 490 0.26 4.13 -16.22
N ARG A 491 1.03 4.66 -17.16
CA ARG A 491 1.83 3.86 -18.08
C ARG A 491 2.88 3.02 -17.36
N ALA A 492 3.60 3.61 -16.40
CA ALA A 492 4.59 2.88 -15.60
C ALA A 492 3.97 1.71 -14.85
N LEU A 493 2.80 1.91 -14.23
CA LEU A 493 2.07 0.87 -13.50
C LEU A 493 1.53 -0.22 -14.43
N ASP A 494 1.05 0.14 -15.62
CA ASP A 494 0.66 -0.85 -16.63
C ASP A 494 1.85 -1.70 -17.07
N ASN A 495 3.02 -1.09 -17.22
CA ASN A 495 4.26 -1.80 -17.54
C ASN A 495 4.72 -2.73 -16.42
N VAL A 496 4.50 -2.39 -15.16
CA VAL A 496 4.77 -3.29 -14.02
C VAL A 496 4.05 -4.62 -14.18
N ILE A 497 2.84 -4.62 -14.68
CA ILE A 497 2.05 -5.85 -14.89
C ILE A 497 2.75 -6.81 -15.84
N GLU A 498 3.32 -6.30 -16.93
CA GLU A 498 4.09 -7.09 -17.91
C GLU A 498 5.45 -7.56 -17.38
N LEU A 499 6.10 -6.73 -16.57
CA LEU A 499 7.48 -6.94 -16.11
C LEU A 499 7.58 -7.79 -14.86
N ASN A 500 6.52 -7.85 -14.05
CA ASN A 500 6.57 -8.47 -12.73
C ASN A 500 6.94 -9.95 -12.79
N PHE A 501 7.81 -10.36 -11.89
CA PHE A 501 8.00 -11.76 -11.56
C PHE A 501 6.87 -12.19 -10.62
N TYR A 502 6.05 -13.15 -11.05
CA TYR A 502 4.94 -13.63 -10.26
C TYR A 502 5.33 -14.87 -9.46
N PRO A 503 5.23 -14.85 -8.12
CA PRO A 503 5.54 -16.00 -7.28
C PRO A 503 4.63 -17.21 -7.55
N ILE A 504 3.42 -16.94 -8.04
CA ILE A 504 2.40 -17.96 -8.32
C ILE A 504 1.68 -17.66 -9.64
N PRO A 505 1.34 -18.68 -10.44
CA PRO A 505 0.73 -18.48 -11.76
C PRO A 505 -0.68 -17.89 -11.68
N PHE A 506 -1.43 -18.15 -10.61
CA PHE A 506 -2.79 -17.63 -10.45
C PHE A 506 -2.82 -16.11 -10.42
N ALA A 507 -1.87 -15.49 -9.72
CA ALA A 507 -1.68 -14.05 -9.67
C ALA A 507 -1.38 -13.47 -11.05
N GLN A 508 -0.50 -14.11 -11.82
CA GLN A 508 -0.16 -13.68 -13.16
C GLN A 508 -1.39 -13.66 -14.08
N ILE A 509 -2.16 -14.73 -14.08
CA ILE A 509 -3.36 -14.84 -14.92
C ILE A 509 -4.37 -13.74 -14.60
N THR A 510 -4.68 -13.53 -13.32
CA THR A 510 -5.63 -12.50 -12.87
C THR A 510 -5.12 -11.11 -13.21
N ASN A 511 -3.84 -10.83 -12.93
CA ASN A 511 -3.27 -9.51 -13.18
C ASN A 511 -3.26 -9.16 -14.68
N HIS A 512 -2.99 -10.12 -15.57
CA HIS A 512 -3.05 -9.90 -17.01
C HIS A 512 -4.48 -9.75 -17.53
N ARG A 513 -5.47 -10.40 -16.94
CA ARG A 513 -6.87 -10.31 -17.34
C ARG A 513 -7.50 -8.97 -16.97
N TYR A 514 -7.28 -8.48 -15.76
CA TYR A 514 -7.84 -7.23 -15.26
C TYR A 514 -6.92 -6.03 -15.49
N ARG A 515 -5.63 -6.23 -15.52
CA ARG A 515 -4.63 -5.15 -15.60
C ARG A 515 -4.88 -4.05 -14.59
N SER A 516 -5.16 -4.43 -13.36
CA SER A 516 -5.51 -3.52 -12.29
C SER A 516 -4.29 -2.78 -11.76
N ILE A 517 -4.44 -1.48 -11.56
CA ILE A 517 -3.44 -0.63 -10.93
C ILE A 517 -4.04 0.08 -9.72
N GLY A 518 -3.18 0.63 -8.87
CA GLY A 518 -3.59 1.38 -7.70
C GLY A 518 -2.73 2.64 -7.55
N LEU A 519 -3.10 3.70 -8.26
CA LEU A 519 -2.47 4.99 -8.10
C LEU A 519 -3.09 5.71 -6.91
N GLY A 520 -2.27 6.05 -5.93
CA GLY A 520 -2.66 6.79 -4.75
C GLY A 520 -1.90 8.08 -4.58
N VAL A 521 -1.88 8.59 -3.36
CA VAL A 521 -1.22 9.83 -3.00
C VAL A 521 -0.47 9.70 -1.68
N SER A 522 0.57 10.51 -1.53
CA SER A 522 1.20 10.88 -0.27
C SER A 522 1.25 12.41 -0.17
N GLY A 523 1.63 12.93 0.97
CA GLY A 523 1.80 14.38 1.09
C GLY A 523 0.51 15.18 1.12
N TYR A 524 -0.59 14.58 1.54
CA TYR A 524 -1.89 15.26 1.62
C TYR A 524 -1.85 16.45 2.58
N HIS A 525 -1.40 16.22 3.82
CA HIS A 525 -1.26 17.30 4.81
C HIS A 525 -0.19 18.31 4.40
N HIS A 526 0.90 17.86 3.82
CA HIS A 526 1.95 18.71 3.25
C HIS A 526 1.38 19.68 2.21
N ALA A 527 0.58 19.19 1.27
CA ALA A 527 -0.06 20.00 0.25
C ALA A 527 -0.97 21.08 0.83
N LEU A 528 -1.73 20.76 1.88
CA LEU A 528 -2.56 21.72 2.61
C LEU A 528 -1.71 22.76 3.35
N ALA A 529 -0.66 22.31 4.03
CA ALA A 529 0.18 23.17 4.84
C ALA A 529 0.87 24.26 4.03
N VAL A 530 1.48 23.90 2.90
CA VAL A 530 2.16 24.88 2.02
C VAL A 530 1.21 25.87 1.35
N ARG A 531 -0.08 25.57 1.31
CA ARG A 531 -1.14 26.45 0.81
C ARG A 531 -1.88 27.24 1.89
N GLY A 532 -1.52 27.02 3.15
CA GLY A 532 -2.18 27.68 4.27
C GLY A 532 -3.60 27.22 4.53
N ILE A 533 -3.96 26.01 4.07
CA ILE A 533 -5.31 25.45 4.23
C ILE A 533 -5.36 24.59 5.51
N ARG A 534 -6.24 24.96 6.43
CA ARG A 534 -6.42 24.23 7.69
C ARG A 534 -7.17 22.93 7.46
N TRP A 535 -6.80 21.89 8.21
CA TRP A 535 -7.44 20.57 8.17
C TRP A 535 -8.94 20.65 8.50
N GLU A 536 -9.28 21.34 9.56
CA GLU A 536 -10.66 21.53 10.02
C GLU A 536 -11.31 22.74 9.34
N SER A 537 -11.49 22.66 8.01
CA SER A 537 -12.10 23.76 7.23
C SER A 537 -12.83 23.25 6.00
N GLU A 538 -13.85 23.99 5.58
CA GLU A 538 -14.57 23.72 4.31
C GLU A 538 -13.65 23.95 3.09
N GLU A 539 -12.68 24.85 3.19
CA GLU A 539 -11.67 25.07 2.14
C GLU A 539 -10.87 23.81 1.86
N HIS A 540 -10.47 23.06 2.91
CA HIS A 540 -9.82 21.75 2.77
C HIS A 540 -10.68 20.80 1.96
N LEU A 541 -11.93 20.63 2.31
CA LEU A 541 -12.85 19.70 1.65
C LEU A 541 -13.04 20.07 0.19
N SER A 542 -13.26 21.36 -0.09
CA SER A 542 -13.46 21.88 -1.44
C SER A 542 -12.19 21.75 -2.32
N PHE A 543 -11.03 22.07 -1.77
CA PHE A 543 -9.76 21.98 -2.48
C PHE A 543 -9.42 20.54 -2.88
N MET A 544 -9.51 19.62 -1.93
CA MET A 544 -9.18 18.22 -2.17
C MET A 544 -10.23 17.50 -3.03
N ASP A 545 -11.49 17.89 -2.98
CA ASP A 545 -12.50 17.42 -3.92
C ASP A 545 -12.07 17.68 -5.37
N LYS A 546 -11.65 18.90 -5.66
CA LYS A 546 -11.16 19.28 -7.00
C LYS A 546 -9.87 18.54 -7.39
N VAL A 547 -8.93 18.41 -6.47
CA VAL A 547 -7.67 17.71 -6.71
C VAL A 547 -7.92 16.25 -7.10
N PHE A 548 -8.72 15.54 -6.33
CA PHE A 548 -9.01 14.12 -6.58
C PHE A 548 -9.90 13.91 -7.82
N GLU A 549 -10.82 14.80 -8.10
CA GLU A 549 -11.59 14.76 -9.36
C GLU A 549 -10.66 14.87 -10.57
N ARG A 550 -9.71 15.81 -10.56
CA ARG A 550 -8.73 15.99 -11.63
C ARG A 550 -7.81 14.79 -11.78
N ILE A 551 -7.33 14.22 -10.67
CA ILE A 551 -6.51 13.00 -10.69
C ILE A 551 -7.30 11.84 -11.31
N ASN A 552 -8.54 11.65 -10.92
CA ASN A 552 -9.41 10.61 -11.47
C ASN A 552 -9.65 10.81 -12.96
N TYR A 553 -9.98 12.02 -13.37
CA TYR A 553 -10.14 12.36 -14.79
C TYR A 553 -8.88 12.03 -15.61
N ALA A 554 -7.73 12.47 -15.13
CA ALA A 554 -6.46 12.23 -15.78
C ALA A 554 -6.08 10.75 -15.87
N ALA A 555 -6.35 9.98 -14.81
CA ALA A 555 -6.10 8.54 -14.77
C ALA A 555 -7.00 7.77 -15.76
N ILE A 556 -8.27 8.09 -15.80
CA ILE A 556 -9.23 7.50 -16.74
C ILE A 556 -8.83 7.82 -18.18
N ALA A 557 -8.55 9.08 -18.48
CA ALA A 557 -8.11 9.50 -19.81
C ALA A 557 -6.81 8.78 -20.24
N ALA A 558 -5.85 8.65 -19.34
CA ALA A 558 -4.58 7.94 -19.58
C ALA A 558 -4.80 6.46 -19.87
N SER A 559 -5.64 5.79 -19.09
CA SER A 559 -5.96 4.37 -19.29
C SER A 559 -6.69 4.13 -20.60
N SER A 560 -7.58 5.05 -20.99
CA SER A 560 -8.27 4.98 -22.28
C SER A 560 -7.31 5.17 -23.47
N GLU A 561 -6.36 6.09 -23.38
CA GLU A 561 -5.32 6.26 -24.40
C GLU A 561 -4.40 5.02 -24.49
N LEU A 562 -4.05 4.41 -23.38
CA LEU A 562 -3.31 3.15 -23.36
C LEU A 562 -4.11 2.00 -24.01
N ALA A 563 -5.41 1.96 -23.80
CA ALA A 563 -6.28 0.98 -24.44
C ALA A 563 -6.30 1.13 -25.96
N LYS A 564 -6.33 2.36 -26.45
CA LYS A 564 -6.20 2.66 -27.89
C LYS A 564 -4.88 2.16 -28.47
N GLU A 565 -3.79 2.33 -27.72
CA GLU A 565 -2.43 1.95 -28.15
C GLU A 565 -2.16 0.44 -28.00
N LYS A 566 -2.57 -0.16 -26.88
CA LYS A 566 -2.16 -1.50 -26.44
C LYS A 566 -3.33 -2.51 -26.30
N GLY A 567 -4.57 -2.06 -26.44
CA GLY A 567 -5.78 -2.86 -26.24
C GLY A 567 -6.40 -2.70 -24.85
N ALA A 568 -7.69 -2.92 -24.77
CA ALA A 568 -8.44 -2.89 -23.51
C ALA A 568 -8.15 -4.15 -22.66
N TYR A 569 -8.39 -4.05 -21.35
CA TYR A 569 -8.34 -5.24 -20.50
C TYR A 569 -9.42 -6.26 -20.89
N HIS A 570 -9.19 -7.52 -20.56
CA HIS A 570 -9.98 -8.64 -21.06
C HIS A 570 -11.49 -8.54 -20.80
N TYR A 571 -11.88 -8.01 -19.64
CA TYR A 571 -13.28 -7.92 -19.22
C TYR A 571 -13.88 -6.52 -19.36
N PHE A 572 -13.36 -5.70 -20.24
CA PHE A 572 -13.84 -4.34 -20.45
C PHE A 572 -15.31 -4.30 -20.90
N GLU A 573 -15.70 -5.19 -21.82
CA GLU A 573 -17.05 -5.25 -22.32
C GLU A 573 -18.05 -5.64 -21.22
N GLY A 574 -19.10 -4.84 -21.07
CA GLY A 574 -20.10 -4.98 -20.01
C GLY A 574 -19.73 -4.30 -18.69
N SER A 575 -18.53 -3.76 -18.55
CA SER A 575 -18.10 -3.00 -17.36
C SER A 575 -18.84 -1.66 -17.24
N ASP A 576 -18.84 -1.10 -16.04
CA ASP A 576 -19.36 0.26 -15.81
C ASP A 576 -18.60 1.34 -16.61
N TRP A 577 -17.34 1.07 -16.95
CA TRP A 577 -16.56 1.91 -17.85
C TRP A 577 -17.19 1.97 -19.25
N GLN A 578 -17.49 0.83 -19.84
CA GLN A 578 -18.06 0.74 -21.19
C GLN A 578 -19.48 1.28 -21.25
N THR A 579 -20.33 0.91 -20.30
CA THR A 579 -21.74 1.31 -20.27
C THR A 579 -21.97 2.77 -19.91
N GLY A 580 -20.95 3.43 -19.34
CA GLY A 580 -21.07 4.79 -18.79
C GLY A 580 -21.64 4.85 -17.38
N ALA A 581 -22.01 3.73 -16.79
CA ALA A 581 -22.57 3.67 -15.44
C ALA A 581 -21.60 4.23 -14.39
N TYR A 582 -20.29 4.06 -14.58
CA TYR A 582 -19.27 4.62 -13.71
C TYR A 582 -19.44 6.14 -13.52
N PHE A 583 -19.61 6.85 -14.62
CA PHE A 583 -19.75 8.31 -14.66
C PHE A 583 -21.09 8.77 -14.11
N ILE A 584 -22.17 8.05 -14.43
CA ILE A 584 -23.51 8.34 -13.95
C ILE A 584 -23.61 8.21 -12.43
N LYS A 585 -23.10 7.11 -11.87
CA LYS A 585 -23.11 6.84 -10.41
C LYS A 585 -22.38 7.92 -9.61
N ARG A 586 -21.39 8.59 -10.22
CA ARG A 586 -20.58 9.62 -9.57
C ARG A 586 -21.07 11.04 -9.85
N GLY A 587 -22.10 11.20 -10.66
CA GLY A 587 -22.60 12.52 -11.05
C GLY A 587 -21.63 13.30 -11.93
N TYR A 588 -20.78 12.63 -12.67
CA TYR A 588 -19.85 13.23 -13.63
C TYR A 588 -20.57 13.60 -14.93
N ASN A 589 -21.23 14.75 -14.94
CA ASN A 589 -22.13 15.16 -16.03
C ASN A 589 -21.72 16.46 -16.72
N SER A 590 -20.56 17.03 -16.41
CA SER A 590 -20.02 18.17 -17.16
C SER A 590 -19.75 17.79 -18.64
N PRO A 591 -19.67 18.77 -19.56
CA PRO A 591 -19.33 18.48 -20.96
C PRO A 591 -18.00 17.71 -21.12
N GLU A 592 -16.99 18.03 -20.31
CA GLU A 592 -15.69 17.33 -20.31
C GLU A 592 -15.84 15.87 -19.88
N TRP A 593 -16.57 15.61 -18.80
CA TRP A 593 -16.82 14.24 -18.33
C TRP A 593 -17.64 13.44 -19.32
N LYS A 594 -18.65 14.02 -19.93
CA LYS A 594 -19.44 13.35 -20.96
C LYS A 594 -18.61 12.99 -22.20
N ALA A 595 -17.73 13.88 -22.62
CA ALA A 595 -16.80 13.62 -23.73
C ALA A 595 -15.85 12.47 -23.39
N LEU A 596 -15.32 12.43 -22.18
CA LEU A 596 -14.47 11.34 -21.72
C LEU A 596 -15.22 10.02 -21.64
N ALA A 597 -16.46 10.02 -21.17
CA ALA A 597 -17.29 8.81 -21.09
C ALA A 597 -17.52 8.19 -22.49
N VAL A 598 -17.77 9.00 -23.50
CA VAL A 598 -17.89 8.56 -24.90
C VAL A 598 -16.56 7.98 -25.40
N LYS A 599 -15.47 8.66 -25.12
CA LYS A 599 -14.13 8.21 -25.51
C LYS A 599 -13.77 6.86 -24.87
N VAL A 600 -14.05 6.68 -23.59
CA VAL A 600 -13.84 5.42 -22.85
C VAL A 600 -14.70 4.30 -23.47
N SER A 601 -15.97 4.57 -23.76
CA SER A 601 -16.87 3.58 -24.36
C SER A 601 -16.38 3.09 -25.73
N THR A 602 -15.76 3.96 -26.53
CA THR A 602 -15.29 3.65 -27.89
C THR A 602 -13.87 3.11 -27.95
N GLN A 603 -12.94 3.65 -27.15
CA GLN A 603 -11.54 3.23 -27.13
C GLN A 603 -11.24 2.10 -26.14
N GLY A 604 -12.02 1.98 -25.08
CA GLY A 604 -11.81 1.05 -24.00
C GLY A 604 -11.04 1.64 -22.83
N MET A 605 -10.78 0.79 -21.86
CA MET A 605 -9.87 1.02 -20.71
C MET A 605 -8.79 -0.04 -20.71
N ARG A 606 -7.54 0.37 -20.54
CA ARG A 606 -6.42 -0.56 -20.40
C ARG A 606 -6.48 -1.30 -19.07
N ASN A 607 -6.93 -0.63 -18.00
CA ASN A 607 -6.89 -1.07 -16.62
C ASN A 607 -8.32 -1.16 -16.06
N ALA A 608 -8.65 -2.27 -15.43
CA ALA A 608 -9.97 -2.50 -14.84
C ALA A 608 -10.23 -1.65 -13.60
N TYR A 609 -9.16 -1.31 -12.86
CA TYR A 609 -9.18 -0.46 -11.67
C TYR A 609 -7.99 0.49 -11.71
N LEU A 610 -8.14 1.70 -11.16
CA LEU A 610 -7.16 2.77 -11.32
C LEU A 610 -6.59 3.32 -10.02
N LEU A 611 -7.44 3.74 -9.08
CA LEU A 611 -7.05 4.51 -7.91
C LEU A 611 -7.24 3.73 -6.61
N ALA A 612 -6.23 3.79 -5.76
CA ALA A 612 -6.23 3.23 -4.41
C ALA A 612 -5.26 4.03 -3.53
N ILE A 613 -5.67 4.37 -2.32
CA ILE A 613 -4.84 5.18 -1.42
C ILE A 613 -4.14 4.28 -0.40
N ALA A 614 -2.88 3.98 -0.65
CA ALA A 614 -2.02 3.22 0.25
C ALA A 614 -1.52 4.08 1.43
N PRO A 615 -1.03 3.45 2.53
CA PRO A 615 -0.54 4.18 3.71
C PRO A 615 0.73 4.99 3.45
N THR A 616 1.60 4.53 2.57
CA THR A 616 2.89 5.14 2.19
C THR A 616 3.84 5.46 3.36
N SER A 617 3.84 4.65 4.42
CA SER A 617 4.64 4.92 5.63
C SER A 617 6.15 5.02 5.37
N SER A 618 6.70 4.19 4.48
CA SER A 618 8.13 4.23 4.10
C SER A 618 8.39 5.13 2.91
N THR A 619 7.59 5.04 1.86
CA THR A 619 7.81 5.79 0.62
C THR A 619 7.61 7.30 0.79
N SER A 620 6.73 7.72 1.70
CA SER A 620 6.59 9.13 2.06
C SER A 620 7.84 9.70 2.75
N ILE A 621 8.54 8.90 3.55
CA ILE A 621 9.81 9.29 4.17
C ILE A 621 10.87 9.52 3.08
N ILE A 622 10.96 8.64 2.10
CA ILE A 622 11.86 8.78 0.96
C ILE A 622 11.57 10.09 0.21
N ALA A 623 10.30 10.38 -0.05
CA ALA A 623 9.88 11.59 -0.75
C ALA A 623 9.98 12.87 0.11
N GLY A 624 10.28 12.75 1.40
CA GLY A 624 10.33 13.91 2.30
C GLY A 624 8.97 14.59 2.44
N THR A 625 7.88 13.83 2.56
CA THR A 625 6.52 14.32 2.64
C THR A 625 5.71 13.58 3.71
N THR A 626 4.46 13.96 3.89
CA THR A 626 3.56 13.32 4.87
C THR A 626 3.00 12.00 4.34
N ALA A 627 2.67 11.08 5.23
CA ALA A 627 2.19 9.75 4.87
C ALA A 627 0.74 9.79 4.35
N GLY A 628 0.51 9.22 3.19
CA GLY A 628 -0.81 9.03 2.59
C GLY A 628 -1.68 10.26 2.64
N THR A 629 -2.90 10.09 3.16
CA THR A 629 -3.88 11.14 3.41
C THR A 629 -4.03 11.47 4.89
N ASP A 630 -3.09 11.04 5.71
CA ASP A 630 -3.14 11.26 7.16
C ASP A 630 -2.68 12.67 7.55
N PRO A 631 -3.23 13.23 8.63
CA PRO A 631 -2.62 14.36 9.30
C PRO A 631 -1.35 13.93 10.02
N VAL A 632 -0.40 14.85 10.21
CA VAL A 632 0.83 14.56 10.94
C VAL A 632 0.53 14.21 12.40
N MET A 633 1.24 13.27 12.98
CA MET A 633 1.13 12.97 14.41
C MET A 633 1.70 14.09 15.26
N LYS A 634 2.85 14.63 14.87
CA LYS A 634 3.53 15.78 15.49
C LYS A 634 4.29 16.58 14.45
N ARG A 635 4.49 17.87 14.70
CA ARG A 635 5.30 18.76 13.85
C ARG A 635 6.76 18.37 13.85
N PHE A 636 7.26 17.97 15.00
CA PHE A 636 8.62 17.53 15.23
C PHE A 636 8.63 16.48 16.35
N PHE A 637 9.37 15.40 16.17
CA PHE A 637 9.63 14.41 17.22
C PHE A 637 10.94 13.66 16.96
N LEU A 638 11.48 13.08 18.01
CA LEU A 638 12.63 12.21 17.92
C LEU A 638 12.17 10.75 17.96
N GLU A 639 12.47 10.01 16.90
CA GLU A 639 12.17 8.59 16.81
C GLU A 639 13.39 7.79 17.21
N GLU A 640 13.25 6.89 18.19
CA GLU A 640 14.30 5.95 18.55
C GLU A 640 14.28 4.75 17.60
N LYS A 641 15.40 4.54 16.90
CA LYS A 641 15.56 3.42 15.99
C LYS A 641 16.94 2.79 16.18
N LYS A 642 16.98 1.54 16.64
CA LYS A 642 18.22 0.77 16.89
C LYS A 642 19.26 1.55 17.71
N GLY A 643 18.82 2.24 18.76
CA GLY A 643 19.69 3.00 19.66
C GLY A 643 20.13 4.37 19.15
N ALA A 644 19.60 4.84 18.01
CA ALA A 644 19.81 6.17 17.47
C ALA A 644 18.52 6.99 17.52
N MET A 645 18.63 8.25 17.94
CA MET A 645 17.51 9.18 17.92
C MET A 645 17.49 9.90 16.56
N LEU A 646 16.44 9.66 15.77
CA LEU A 646 16.26 10.28 14.44
C LEU A 646 15.20 11.38 14.50
N PRO A 647 15.52 12.60 14.04
CA PRO A 647 14.52 13.65 13.96
C PRO A 647 13.52 13.40 12.83
N ARG A 648 12.26 13.60 13.13
CA ARG A 648 11.16 13.62 12.16
C ARG A 648 10.56 15.01 12.16
N VAL A 649 10.65 15.69 11.03
CA VAL A 649 10.19 17.07 10.85
C VAL A 649 9.08 17.10 9.83
N ALA A 650 7.98 17.81 10.12
CA ALA A 650 6.94 18.03 9.13
C ALA A 650 7.51 18.77 7.91
N PRO A 651 7.14 18.37 6.69
CA PRO A 651 7.73 18.98 5.48
C PRO A 651 7.48 20.48 5.40
N ALA A 652 8.51 21.24 4.99
CA ALA A 652 8.45 22.71 4.89
C ALA A 652 8.00 23.39 6.19
N LEU A 653 8.39 22.86 7.34
CA LEU A 653 8.06 23.42 8.64
C LEU A 653 8.66 24.82 8.78
N SER A 654 7.83 25.80 9.02
CA SER A 654 8.18 27.22 9.19
C SER A 654 7.11 27.93 9.99
N ASP A 655 7.30 29.21 10.30
CA ASP A 655 6.27 30.04 10.96
C ASP A 655 4.95 30.07 10.18
N LYS A 656 5.01 29.90 8.86
CA LYS A 656 3.81 29.88 7.99
C LYS A 656 3.02 28.60 8.05
N THR A 657 3.71 27.45 8.24
CA THR A 657 3.09 26.12 8.22
C THR A 657 2.86 25.55 9.61
N TYR A 658 3.52 26.06 10.61
CA TYR A 658 3.48 25.56 11.99
C TYR A 658 2.06 25.34 12.52
N TRP A 659 1.19 26.31 12.37
CA TRP A 659 -0.19 26.25 12.86
C TRP A 659 -1.12 25.41 11.99
N ILE A 660 -0.74 25.19 10.73
CA ILE A 660 -1.47 24.31 9.81
C ILE A 660 -1.23 22.84 10.17
N TYR A 661 -0.02 22.49 10.59
CA TYR A 661 0.33 21.14 11.02
C TYR A 661 -0.18 20.81 12.43
N LYS A 662 -1.51 20.82 12.59
CA LYS A 662 -2.14 20.37 13.83
C LYS A 662 -2.00 18.86 13.97
N SER A 663 -1.65 18.39 15.19
CA SER A 663 -1.50 16.95 15.45
C SER A 663 -2.78 16.18 15.15
N ALA A 664 -2.62 14.99 14.57
CA ALA A 664 -3.72 14.06 14.32
C ALA A 664 -4.56 13.76 15.57
N TYR A 665 -3.91 13.63 16.72
CA TYR A 665 -4.59 13.38 18.00
C TYR A 665 -5.38 14.57 18.56
N LEU A 666 -5.10 15.79 18.10
CA LEU A 666 -5.81 17.01 18.49
C LEU A 666 -6.86 17.42 17.46
N THR A 667 -6.85 16.77 16.30
CA THR A 667 -7.79 17.07 15.20
C THR A 667 -9.13 16.37 15.45
N ASP A 668 -10.21 17.06 15.16
CA ASP A 668 -11.54 16.47 15.13
C ASP A 668 -11.62 15.45 13.98
N GLN A 669 -11.75 14.17 14.33
CA GLN A 669 -11.74 13.05 13.37
C GLN A 669 -12.92 13.11 12.39
N THR A 670 -13.99 13.81 12.71
CA THR A 670 -15.12 13.96 11.78
C THR A 670 -14.71 14.68 10.50
N TRP A 671 -13.75 15.60 10.56
CA TRP A 671 -13.20 16.25 9.38
C TRP A 671 -12.41 15.29 8.50
N SER A 672 -11.60 14.42 9.09
CA SER A 672 -10.86 13.38 8.37
C SER A 672 -11.81 12.41 7.66
N ILE A 673 -12.89 12.02 8.31
CA ILE A 673 -13.89 11.10 7.77
C ILE A 673 -14.70 11.78 6.65
N ARG A 674 -15.12 13.02 6.83
CA ARG A 674 -15.82 13.81 5.80
C ARG A 674 -14.94 13.97 4.54
N ALA A 675 -13.66 14.30 4.74
CA ALA A 675 -12.70 14.38 3.66
C ALA A 675 -12.53 13.03 2.93
N ALA A 676 -12.43 11.94 3.68
CA ALA A 676 -12.35 10.60 3.11
C ALA A 676 -13.58 10.23 2.29
N GLY A 677 -14.77 10.61 2.75
CA GLY A 677 -16.03 10.41 2.02
C GLY A 677 -16.06 11.17 0.70
N ILE A 678 -15.61 12.41 0.69
CA ILE A 678 -15.51 13.24 -0.51
C ILE A 678 -14.51 12.65 -1.51
N ARG A 679 -13.32 12.26 -1.04
CA ARG A 679 -12.31 11.60 -1.89
C ARG A 679 -12.82 10.28 -2.45
N GLN A 680 -13.56 9.51 -1.66
CA GLN A 680 -14.02 8.17 -2.04
C GLN A 680 -14.86 8.18 -3.31
N LEU A 681 -15.59 9.25 -3.58
CA LEU A 681 -16.33 9.41 -4.83
C LEU A 681 -15.40 9.30 -6.05
N HIS A 682 -14.19 9.83 -5.94
CA HIS A 682 -13.21 9.89 -7.02
C HIS A 682 -12.24 8.68 -7.05
N ILE A 683 -12.36 7.78 -6.10
CA ILE A 683 -11.48 6.61 -5.94
C ILE A 683 -12.31 5.35 -6.20
N ASP A 684 -12.00 4.64 -7.27
CA ASP A 684 -12.72 3.42 -7.65
C ASP A 684 -12.46 2.23 -6.71
N GLN A 685 -11.30 2.16 -6.09
CA GLN A 685 -11.01 1.18 -5.03
C GLN A 685 -11.21 1.80 -3.64
N ALA A 686 -10.28 1.65 -2.72
CA ALA A 686 -10.46 2.06 -1.34
C ALA A 686 -9.31 2.92 -0.80
N GLN A 687 -9.32 3.19 0.49
CA GLN A 687 -8.37 4.06 1.18
C GLN A 687 -7.91 3.42 2.50
N SER A 688 -6.62 3.53 2.78
CA SER A 688 -6.07 3.19 4.10
C SER A 688 -6.31 4.34 5.08
N LEU A 689 -7.56 4.50 5.50
CA LEU A 689 -7.96 5.58 6.40
C LEU A 689 -7.66 5.21 7.85
N ASN A 690 -6.79 5.96 8.51
CA ASN A 690 -6.53 5.85 9.95
C ASN A 690 -7.43 6.79 10.75
N LEU A 691 -7.86 6.33 11.91
CA LEU A 691 -8.55 7.15 12.92
C LEU A 691 -7.65 7.30 14.14
N TYR A 692 -7.63 8.49 14.74
CA TYR A 692 -6.78 8.81 15.88
C TYR A 692 -7.65 9.11 17.09
N ILE A 693 -7.46 8.34 18.16
CA ILE A 693 -8.22 8.50 19.40
C ILE A 693 -7.28 8.73 20.58
N THR A 694 -7.80 9.33 21.62
CA THR A 694 -7.11 9.50 22.91
C THR A 694 -7.86 8.75 24.01
N ASN A 695 -7.27 8.66 25.20
CA ASN A 695 -7.91 8.03 26.36
C ASN A 695 -9.22 8.72 26.81
N GLU A 696 -9.48 9.91 26.31
CA GLU A 696 -10.70 10.67 26.62
C GLU A 696 -11.91 10.22 25.79
N PHE A 697 -11.68 9.44 24.70
CA PHE A 697 -12.75 8.91 23.86
C PHE A 697 -13.54 7.84 24.58
N THR A 698 -14.85 8.00 24.62
CA THR A 698 -15.77 6.93 25.05
C THR A 698 -15.98 5.92 23.92
N LEU A 699 -16.39 4.70 24.25
CA LEU A 699 -16.77 3.70 23.24
C LEU A 699 -17.87 4.22 22.31
N ARG A 700 -18.80 4.99 22.84
CA ARG A 700 -19.86 5.61 22.03
C ARG A 700 -19.31 6.59 20.99
N GLN A 701 -18.32 7.38 21.36
CA GLN A 701 -17.67 8.31 20.44
C GLN A 701 -16.94 7.57 19.33
N VAL A 702 -16.26 6.47 19.64
CA VAL A 702 -15.58 5.63 18.65
C VAL A 702 -16.60 4.99 17.70
N LEU A 703 -17.69 4.46 18.23
CA LEU A 703 -18.80 3.93 17.41
C LEU A 703 -19.33 4.98 16.44
N ASN A 704 -19.53 6.21 16.93
CA ASN A 704 -20.03 7.30 16.10
C ASN A 704 -19.09 7.62 14.93
N LEU A 705 -17.77 7.44 15.10
CA LEU A 705 -16.81 7.60 14.01
C LEU A 705 -17.01 6.54 12.94
N TYR A 706 -17.20 5.27 13.31
CA TYR A 706 -17.49 4.19 12.36
C TYR A 706 -18.81 4.41 11.61
N LEU A 707 -19.86 4.83 12.34
CA LEU A 707 -21.15 5.13 11.73
C LEU A 707 -21.06 6.30 10.75
N LEU A 708 -20.31 7.35 11.10
CA LEU A 708 -20.09 8.49 10.21
C LEU A 708 -19.31 8.07 8.94
N ALA A 709 -18.28 7.25 9.10
CA ALA A 709 -17.53 6.72 7.96
C ALA A 709 -18.44 5.97 6.98
N TRP A 710 -19.27 5.09 7.51
CA TRP A 710 -20.26 4.38 6.71
C TRP A 710 -21.27 5.32 6.03
N GLU A 711 -21.81 6.30 6.75
CA GLU A 711 -22.76 7.29 6.21
C GLU A 711 -22.15 8.17 5.13
N CYS A 712 -20.87 8.52 5.27
CA CYS A 712 -20.13 9.29 4.27
C CYS A 712 -19.73 8.48 3.03
N GLY A 713 -20.02 7.19 3.00
CA GLY A 713 -19.67 6.32 1.87
C GLY A 713 -18.21 5.87 1.85
N VAL A 714 -17.52 5.93 2.98
CA VAL A 714 -16.15 5.42 3.12
C VAL A 714 -16.18 3.89 3.06
N LYS A 715 -15.39 3.32 2.15
CA LYS A 715 -15.37 1.87 1.89
C LYS A 715 -14.64 1.10 2.98
N THR A 716 -13.56 1.66 3.50
CA THR A 716 -12.64 0.98 4.42
C THR A 716 -12.15 1.91 5.52
N VAL A 717 -11.86 1.33 6.70
CA VAL A 717 -11.13 1.99 7.78
C VAL A 717 -9.96 1.07 8.16
N TYR A 718 -8.78 1.64 8.26
CA TYR A 718 -7.54 0.93 8.55
C TYR A 718 -7.31 0.86 10.07
N TYR A 719 -6.21 1.39 10.59
CA TYR A 719 -5.98 1.39 12.05
C TYR A 719 -6.81 2.41 12.80
N VAL A 720 -7.23 2.03 14.00
CA VAL A 720 -7.57 2.99 15.05
C VAL A 720 -6.33 3.17 15.92
N ARG A 721 -5.68 4.33 15.79
CA ARG A 721 -4.45 4.65 16.51
C ARG A 721 -4.78 5.30 17.84
N SER A 722 -4.38 4.66 18.93
CA SER A 722 -4.55 5.19 20.28
C SER A 722 -3.23 5.78 20.78
N LYS A 723 -3.29 6.95 21.42
CA LYS A 723 -2.12 7.61 22.00
C LYS A 723 -1.42 6.78 23.10
N SER A 724 -2.14 5.85 23.70
CA SER A 724 -1.62 4.96 24.77
C SER A 724 -0.95 3.69 24.25
N LEU A 725 -1.03 3.40 22.95
CA LEU A 725 -0.45 2.22 22.31
C LEU A 725 0.42 2.66 21.15
N GLU A 726 1.69 2.30 21.21
CA GLU A 726 2.51 2.24 20.00
C GLU A 726 1.97 1.06 19.19
N VAL A 727 1.19 1.34 18.17
CA VAL A 727 0.75 0.32 17.22
C VAL A 727 1.99 -0.07 16.42
N GLU A 728 2.42 -1.32 16.53
CA GLU A 728 3.41 -1.88 15.62
C GLU A 728 2.83 -1.83 14.20
N GLU A 729 3.32 -0.89 13.42
CA GLU A 729 2.97 -0.82 12.01
C GLU A 729 3.51 -2.05 11.28
N CYS A 730 2.70 -2.59 10.39
CA CYS A 730 3.19 -3.57 9.46
C CYS A 730 4.20 -2.91 8.50
N GLU A 731 5.49 -3.08 8.77
CA GLU A 731 6.56 -2.54 7.92
C GLU A 731 6.49 -3.07 6.48
N SER A 732 5.83 -4.20 6.25
CA SER A 732 5.68 -4.78 4.90
C SER A 732 4.64 -4.06 4.04
N CYS A 733 3.75 -3.30 4.66
CA CYS A 733 2.69 -2.56 3.98
C CYS A 733 3.01 -1.10 3.77
N ALA A 734 4.18 -0.68 4.16
CA ALA A 734 4.64 0.69 3.97
C ALA A 734 5.01 0.97 2.50
N SER A 735 4.15 0.58 1.58
CA SER A 735 4.30 0.91 0.15
C SER A 735 3.54 2.17 -0.21
#